data_1985c4ba28de8aa41a346aefc358dbb1
#
_entry.id   1985c4ba28de8aa41a346aefc358dbb1
#
_cell.length_a   1.000
_cell.length_b   1.000
_cell.length_c   1.000
_cell.angle_alpha   90.00
_cell.angle_beta   90.00
_cell.angle_gamma   90.00
#
_symmetry.space_group_name_H-M   'P 1'
#
loop_
_entity.id
_entity.type
_entity.pdbx_description
1 polymer ?
#
loop_
_entity_poly.entity_id
_entity_poly.type
_entity_poly.pdbx_seq_one_letter_code
_entity_poly.pdbx_strand_id
1 'polypeptide(L)'
;MSTPSIQLNDQQHAAVTYTGGPLLVLAGAGSGKTRVIIEKVVYLVEQRGLPGAKVAAITFTNKAAKEMKERLAGRLGIEKANGVTVSTFHSLGWQILRAHHELLGYRPGISILDESDSQTVVRDLLPEGTAPEMVRLARAQLSRWKNHALSSGDEGVGAQSAGEEAIWRLYSRYAEHLKNLNAVDFDDLILQSLRALQDENVRLQWQQRIRYLLVDEYQDTNEAQYRLLRLLAGEDGRLTAVGDDDQSIYGWRGAQPENLQRLADDYPSLEVIKLEQNYRSCGTVLHAANALIANNPHAVEKRLWSALGDGDAIRVVPCGDEKQEAAMIAAEILHKRHTGRGNWGDFAVLYRGNHQSRVLEQALREQRIPYHLSGGTSFFERTEIKDLMCYLRLAVNPSDNTAFLRVVNTPRRDIGVASRGHVAQYAGTHRISLFEAATRGACRASLPARSAQSLARFCDLVIATGDRGQRADPIEAVRDLFDEIEYESWLREQTEKPVQLERRLENVRELVAWLQRLHEETPGQGLTDLMGRLSLLTSLDKDKEPEGQVRLMTLHGSKGLEFPHVFLAGVEEDLLPHRNSLEEGAEQEERRLMYVGITRAQYSLTLSFARQRRRFGEHVRCEPSRFLDELPAELLEWKGEDEEKDHARTRERAAVHLERLKTLFGE
;
A
#
# COMPACT_ATOMS: atom_id res chain seq x y z
N MET A 1 -10.30 30.82 -21.19
CA MET A 1 -9.92 29.76 -22.10
C MET A 1 -10.77 28.54 -21.75
N SER A 2 -11.67 28.09 -22.61
CA SER A 2 -12.51 26.91 -22.39
C SER A 2 -11.60 25.69 -22.32
N THR A 3 -11.63 24.98 -21.21
CA THR A 3 -10.97 23.67 -21.02
C THR A 3 -11.43 22.77 -22.17
N PRO A 4 -10.52 22.06 -22.87
CA PRO A 4 -10.92 21.17 -23.94
C PRO A 4 -11.91 20.16 -23.41
N SER A 5 -13.06 20.00 -24.07
CA SER A 5 -14.09 19.03 -23.69
C SER A 5 -13.46 17.64 -23.80
N ILE A 6 -13.28 16.98 -22.66
CA ILE A 6 -12.80 15.61 -22.60
C ILE A 6 -13.92 14.74 -23.20
N GLN A 7 -13.66 14.14 -24.36
CA GLN A 7 -14.61 13.28 -25.03
C GLN A 7 -14.73 11.95 -24.30
N LEU A 8 -15.86 11.70 -23.64
CA LEU A 8 -16.22 10.40 -23.06
C LEU A 8 -16.83 9.51 -24.14
N ASN A 9 -16.58 8.20 -24.08
CA ASN A 9 -17.37 7.26 -24.88
C ASN A 9 -18.78 7.08 -24.29
N ASP A 10 -19.66 6.39 -25.02
CA ASP A 10 -21.08 6.26 -24.65
C ASP A 10 -21.27 5.62 -23.27
N GLN A 11 -20.50 4.57 -22.95
CA GLN A 11 -20.57 3.87 -21.66
C GLN A 11 -20.03 4.75 -20.52
N GLN A 12 -18.91 5.44 -20.73
CA GLN A 12 -18.39 6.39 -19.77
C GLN A 12 -19.38 7.54 -19.53
N HIS A 13 -19.99 8.07 -20.60
CA HIS A 13 -21.01 9.11 -20.50
C HIS A 13 -22.24 8.62 -19.73
N ALA A 14 -22.74 7.42 -20.04
CA ALA A 14 -23.84 6.80 -19.31
C ALA A 14 -23.52 6.66 -17.82
N ALA A 15 -22.31 6.16 -17.47
CA ALA A 15 -21.88 6.01 -16.08
C ALA A 15 -21.78 7.35 -15.35
N VAL A 16 -21.28 8.40 -16.02
CA VAL A 16 -21.14 9.75 -15.45
C VAL A 16 -22.50 10.39 -15.19
N THR A 17 -23.45 10.23 -16.09
CA THR A 17 -24.74 10.94 -16.02
C THR A 17 -25.82 10.18 -15.25
N TYR A 18 -25.65 8.89 -14.99
CA TYR A 18 -26.60 8.09 -14.23
C TYR A 18 -26.71 8.56 -12.77
N THR A 19 -27.93 8.84 -12.33
CA THR A 19 -28.25 9.28 -10.94
C THR A 19 -29.55 8.65 -10.43
N GLY A 20 -30.04 7.60 -11.08
CA GLY A 20 -31.33 6.95 -10.78
C GLY A 20 -31.30 6.06 -9.53
N GLY A 21 -30.13 5.69 -9.02
CA GLY A 21 -29.96 4.78 -7.89
C GLY A 21 -28.49 4.40 -7.70
N PRO A 22 -28.21 3.31 -7.00
CA PRO A 22 -26.87 2.76 -6.89
C PRO A 22 -26.34 2.33 -8.25
N LEU A 23 -25.06 2.57 -8.49
CA LEU A 23 -24.38 2.25 -9.76
C LEU A 23 -23.13 1.43 -9.49
N LEU A 24 -22.97 0.34 -10.20
CA LEU A 24 -21.73 -0.42 -10.32
C LEU A 24 -21.13 -0.21 -11.72
N VAL A 25 -19.93 0.33 -11.78
CA VAL A 25 -19.15 0.45 -13.01
C VAL A 25 -18.10 -0.65 -13.03
N LEU A 26 -18.34 -1.70 -13.81
CA LEU A 26 -17.37 -2.77 -14.05
C LEU A 26 -16.42 -2.30 -15.15
N ALA A 27 -15.24 -1.90 -14.76
CA ALA A 27 -14.30 -1.17 -15.60
C ALA A 27 -12.97 -1.91 -15.68
N GLY A 28 -12.69 -2.55 -16.80
CA GLY A 28 -11.43 -3.28 -17.00
C GLY A 28 -10.17 -2.40 -16.92
N ALA A 29 -9.01 -3.03 -16.99
CA ALA A 29 -7.74 -2.31 -17.00
C ALA A 29 -7.71 -1.26 -18.12
N GLY A 30 -7.23 -0.05 -17.82
CA GLY A 30 -7.05 1.02 -18.83
C GLY A 30 -8.34 1.58 -19.43
N SER A 31 -9.53 1.27 -18.91
CA SER A 31 -10.84 1.74 -19.44
C SER A 31 -11.24 3.14 -18.93
N GLY A 32 -10.43 3.75 -18.05
CA GLY A 32 -10.68 5.10 -17.54
C GLY A 32 -11.51 5.15 -16.25
N LYS A 33 -11.41 4.16 -15.35
CA LYS A 33 -12.06 4.13 -14.02
C LYS A 33 -12.03 5.46 -13.30
N THR A 34 -10.84 5.95 -12.99
CA THR A 34 -10.63 7.21 -12.27
C THR A 34 -11.20 8.41 -13.02
N ARG A 35 -11.15 8.39 -14.36
CA ARG A 35 -11.75 9.44 -15.20
C ARG A 35 -13.25 9.51 -15.02
N VAL A 36 -13.95 8.36 -15.02
CA VAL A 36 -15.40 8.31 -14.77
C VAL A 36 -15.73 8.86 -13.39
N ILE A 37 -14.97 8.52 -12.35
CA ILE A 37 -15.17 9.07 -10.99
C ILE A 37 -15.05 10.59 -10.99
N ILE A 38 -13.98 11.13 -11.57
CA ILE A 38 -13.72 12.57 -11.63
C ILE A 38 -14.86 13.30 -12.38
N GLU A 39 -15.19 12.83 -13.61
CA GLU A 39 -16.23 13.48 -14.41
C GLU A 39 -17.61 13.34 -13.77
N LYS A 40 -17.89 12.24 -13.04
CA LYS A 40 -19.12 12.10 -12.27
C LYS A 40 -19.19 13.08 -11.09
N VAL A 41 -18.09 13.30 -10.37
CA VAL A 41 -18.06 14.37 -9.34
C VAL A 41 -18.33 15.74 -9.97
N VAL A 42 -17.68 16.05 -11.11
CA VAL A 42 -17.89 17.29 -11.84
C VAL A 42 -19.37 17.43 -12.24
N TYR A 43 -19.95 16.37 -12.80
CA TYR A 43 -21.36 16.34 -13.20
C TYR A 43 -22.31 16.58 -12.03
N LEU A 44 -22.07 15.90 -10.88
CA LEU A 44 -22.89 16.08 -9.67
C LEU A 44 -22.83 17.51 -9.14
N VAL A 45 -21.65 18.12 -9.15
CA VAL A 45 -21.45 19.48 -8.60
C VAL A 45 -21.96 20.55 -9.56
N GLU A 46 -21.61 20.47 -10.85
CA GLU A 46 -21.88 21.54 -11.82
C GLU A 46 -23.24 21.43 -12.50
N GLN A 47 -23.66 20.19 -12.84
CA GLN A 47 -24.89 19.97 -13.60
C GLN A 47 -26.09 19.63 -12.69
N ARG A 48 -25.84 18.90 -11.61
CA ARG A 48 -26.88 18.51 -10.65
C ARG A 48 -26.97 19.48 -9.46
N GLY A 49 -26.05 20.43 -9.34
CA GLY A 49 -26.04 21.44 -8.28
C GLY A 49 -25.83 20.89 -6.88
N LEU A 50 -25.27 19.67 -6.76
CA LEU A 50 -24.98 19.10 -5.44
C LEU A 50 -23.75 19.81 -4.82
N PRO A 51 -23.87 20.39 -3.61
CA PRO A 51 -22.72 21.03 -2.98
C PRO A 51 -21.53 20.05 -2.85
N GLY A 52 -20.33 20.47 -3.23
CA GLY A 52 -19.14 19.62 -3.16
C GLY A 52 -18.92 18.97 -1.78
N ALA A 53 -19.25 19.70 -0.70
CA ALA A 53 -19.19 19.20 0.68
C ALA A 53 -20.14 18.01 0.97
N LYS A 54 -21.05 17.71 0.05
CA LYS A 54 -21.98 16.56 0.13
C LYS A 54 -21.54 15.37 -0.72
N VAL A 55 -20.41 15.47 -1.42
CA VAL A 55 -19.84 14.42 -2.25
C VAL A 55 -18.57 13.89 -1.61
N ALA A 56 -18.47 12.57 -1.50
CA ALA A 56 -17.25 11.89 -1.06
C ALA A 56 -16.77 10.91 -2.11
N ALA A 57 -15.47 10.94 -2.42
CA ALA A 57 -14.78 9.99 -3.28
C ALA A 57 -13.72 9.26 -2.46
N ILE A 58 -13.84 7.94 -2.38
CA ILE A 58 -13.01 7.07 -1.55
C ILE A 58 -12.12 6.20 -2.44
N THR A 59 -10.86 6.10 -2.08
CA THR A 59 -9.88 5.23 -2.75
C THR A 59 -9.01 4.50 -1.71
N PHE A 60 -8.12 3.60 -2.17
CA PHE A 60 -7.33 2.76 -1.26
C PHE A 60 -6.03 3.41 -0.78
N THR A 61 -5.39 4.24 -1.62
CA THR A 61 -4.07 4.81 -1.30
C THR A 61 -4.09 6.33 -1.19
N ASN A 62 -3.22 6.87 -0.34
CA ASN A 62 -3.05 8.32 -0.22
C ASN A 62 -2.57 8.95 -1.54
N LYS A 63 -1.73 8.24 -2.31
CA LYS A 63 -1.28 8.67 -3.63
C LYS A 63 -2.46 8.84 -4.58
N ALA A 64 -3.35 7.82 -4.68
CA ALA A 64 -4.53 7.90 -5.53
C ALA A 64 -5.50 9.02 -5.09
N ALA A 65 -5.66 9.21 -3.77
CA ALA A 65 -6.49 10.30 -3.24
C ALA A 65 -5.91 11.69 -3.60
N LYS A 66 -4.59 11.86 -3.51
CA LYS A 66 -3.90 13.09 -3.90
C LYS A 66 -4.06 13.37 -5.40
N GLU A 67 -3.76 12.38 -6.24
CA GLU A 67 -3.91 12.49 -7.69
C GLU A 67 -5.36 12.82 -8.09
N MET A 68 -6.34 12.18 -7.46
CA MET A 68 -7.76 12.48 -7.69
C MET A 68 -8.11 13.93 -7.31
N LYS A 69 -7.57 14.45 -6.17
CA LYS A 69 -7.75 15.85 -5.77
C LYS A 69 -7.15 16.84 -6.78
N GLU A 70 -5.93 16.55 -7.26
CA GLU A 70 -5.26 17.39 -8.24
C GLU A 70 -6.03 17.44 -9.57
N ARG A 71 -6.53 16.29 -10.04
CA ARG A 71 -7.36 16.20 -11.25
C ARG A 71 -8.70 16.91 -11.08
N LEU A 72 -9.34 16.78 -9.91
CA LEU A 72 -10.57 17.52 -9.60
C LEU A 72 -10.33 19.03 -9.54
N ALA A 73 -9.21 19.47 -8.95
CA ALA A 73 -8.85 20.89 -8.92
C ALA A 73 -8.64 21.47 -10.32
N GLY A 74 -8.05 20.68 -11.23
CA GLY A 74 -7.92 21.05 -12.64
C GLY A 74 -9.24 21.17 -13.39
N ARG A 75 -10.30 20.44 -12.95
CA ARG A 75 -11.61 20.42 -13.60
C ARG A 75 -12.62 21.40 -13.00
N LEU A 76 -12.70 21.46 -11.67
CA LEU A 76 -13.70 22.27 -10.94
C LEU A 76 -13.15 23.64 -10.49
N GLY A 77 -11.82 23.83 -10.55
CA GLY A 77 -11.13 24.90 -9.83
C GLY A 77 -10.88 24.53 -8.37
N ILE A 78 -9.85 25.15 -7.76
CA ILE A 78 -9.34 24.80 -6.43
C ILE A 78 -10.42 24.94 -5.35
N GLU A 79 -11.19 26.03 -5.38
CA GLU A 79 -12.21 26.32 -4.35
C GLU A 79 -13.31 25.25 -4.30
N LYS A 80 -13.91 24.92 -5.44
CA LYS A 80 -14.96 23.88 -5.52
C LYS A 80 -14.42 22.49 -5.22
N ALA A 81 -13.20 22.16 -5.72
CA ALA A 81 -12.57 20.88 -5.49
C ALA A 81 -12.24 20.64 -4.01
N ASN A 82 -11.79 21.67 -3.27
CA ASN A 82 -11.55 21.59 -1.83
C ASN A 82 -12.83 21.31 -1.01
N GLY A 83 -13.99 21.62 -1.57
CA GLY A 83 -15.26 21.25 -0.96
C GLY A 83 -15.55 19.76 -0.99
N VAL A 84 -15.03 19.02 -2.00
CA VAL A 84 -15.28 17.58 -2.15
C VAL A 84 -14.40 16.78 -1.18
N THR A 85 -14.99 15.82 -0.47
CA THR A 85 -14.23 14.92 0.40
C THR A 85 -13.55 13.84 -0.45
N VAL A 86 -12.26 13.99 -0.74
CA VAL A 86 -11.46 12.91 -1.36
C VAL A 86 -10.55 12.32 -0.29
N SER A 87 -10.67 11.01 -0.05
CA SER A 87 -10.08 10.38 1.13
C SER A 87 -9.79 8.89 0.87
N THR A 88 -8.95 8.28 1.72
CA THR A 88 -8.87 6.82 1.83
C THR A 88 -9.90 6.32 2.86
N PHE A 89 -10.21 5.00 2.84
CA PHE A 89 -11.05 4.37 3.85
C PHE A 89 -10.57 4.69 5.27
N HIS A 90 -9.28 4.51 5.53
CA HIS A 90 -8.69 4.76 6.86
C HIS A 90 -8.74 6.23 7.27
N SER A 91 -8.53 7.15 6.31
CA SER A 91 -8.63 8.59 6.60
C SER A 91 -10.07 9.02 6.88
N LEU A 92 -11.05 8.44 6.20
CA LEU A 92 -12.48 8.65 6.51
C LEU A 92 -12.83 8.05 7.88
N GLY A 93 -12.39 6.82 8.14
CA GLY A 93 -12.58 6.17 9.43
C GLY A 93 -11.98 6.98 10.58
N TRP A 94 -10.78 7.52 10.39
CA TRP A 94 -10.18 8.43 11.36
C TRP A 94 -11.02 9.70 11.62
N GLN A 95 -11.62 10.29 10.58
CA GLN A 95 -12.50 11.44 10.76
C GLN A 95 -13.74 11.08 11.58
N ILE A 96 -14.36 9.92 11.32
CA ILE A 96 -15.53 9.43 12.07
C ILE A 96 -15.15 9.16 13.53
N LEU A 97 -14.08 8.39 13.74
CA LEU A 97 -13.57 8.06 15.08
C LEU A 97 -13.28 9.32 15.90
N ARG A 98 -12.57 10.28 15.30
CA ARG A 98 -12.20 11.55 15.97
C ARG A 98 -13.42 12.41 16.31
N ALA A 99 -14.43 12.42 15.45
CA ALA A 99 -15.66 13.18 15.68
C ALA A 99 -16.52 12.60 16.82
N HIS A 100 -16.46 11.27 17.01
CA HIS A 100 -17.31 10.55 17.94
C HIS A 100 -16.51 9.76 19.00
N HIS A 101 -15.30 10.23 19.32
CA HIS A 101 -14.39 9.55 20.24
C HIS A 101 -14.99 9.36 21.64
N GLU A 102 -15.77 10.31 22.15
CA GLU A 102 -16.41 10.23 23.46
C GLU A 102 -17.46 9.09 23.50
N LEU A 103 -18.30 8.99 22.45
CA LEU A 103 -19.27 7.89 22.30
C LEU A 103 -18.57 6.52 22.32
N LEU A 104 -17.42 6.45 21.68
CA LEU A 104 -16.60 5.23 21.63
C LEU A 104 -15.75 5.06 22.91
N GLY A 105 -15.86 5.98 23.89
CA GLY A 105 -15.13 5.94 25.16
C GLY A 105 -13.63 6.19 25.01
N TYR A 106 -13.19 6.91 23.98
CA TYR A 106 -11.82 7.42 23.84
C TYR A 106 -11.74 8.87 24.35
N ARG A 107 -10.53 9.24 24.76
CA ARG A 107 -10.19 10.62 25.17
C ARG A 107 -9.66 11.38 23.95
N PRO A 108 -9.66 12.73 23.96
CA PRO A 108 -8.94 13.51 22.96
C PRO A 108 -7.46 13.08 22.85
N GLY A 109 -6.88 13.20 21.65
CA GLY A 109 -5.48 12.83 21.43
C GLY A 109 -5.25 11.32 21.30
N ILE A 110 -6.13 10.63 20.58
CA ILE A 110 -5.99 9.20 20.27
C ILE A 110 -4.69 8.97 19.49
N SER A 111 -3.89 8.00 19.92
CA SER A 111 -2.68 7.56 19.23
C SER A 111 -3.02 6.46 18.21
N ILE A 112 -2.38 6.50 17.03
CA ILE A 112 -2.50 5.45 16.02
C ILE A 112 -1.20 4.64 16.02
N LEU A 113 -1.31 3.34 16.34
CA LEU A 113 -0.19 2.42 16.33
C LEU A 113 0.03 1.86 14.92
N ASP A 114 1.27 1.82 14.47
CA ASP A 114 1.63 1.13 13.24
C ASP A 114 1.72 -0.40 13.46
N GLU A 115 2.05 -1.14 12.39
CA GLU A 115 2.14 -2.60 12.44
C GLU A 115 3.21 -3.07 13.42
N SER A 116 4.37 -2.39 13.48
CA SER A 116 5.46 -2.75 14.39
C SER A 116 5.12 -2.46 15.85
N ASP A 117 4.41 -1.36 16.10
CA ASP A 117 3.91 -1.02 17.44
C ASP A 117 2.86 -2.03 17.90
N SER A 118 1.92 -2.37 17.03
CA SER A 118 0.89 -3.39 17.27
C SER A 118 1.49 -4.76 17.56
N GLN A 119 2.52 -5.16 16.82
CA GLN A 119 3.24 -6.41 17.03
C GLN A 119 3.98 -6.41 18.39
N THR A 120 4.51 -5.26 18.79
CA THR A 120 5.16 -5.11 20.11
C THR A 120 4.14 -5.28 21.23
N VAL A 121 2.96 -4.68 21.12
CA VAL A 121 1.88 -4.87 22.08
C VAL A 121 1.43 -6.34 22.15
N VAL A 122 1.27 -7.00 21.02
CA VAL A 122 0.93 -8.45 20.98
C VAL A 122 1.99 -9.28 21.69
N ARG A 123 3.28 -9.01 21.42
CA ARG A 123 4.40 -9.69 22.10
C ARG A 123 4.37 -9.52 23.60
N ASP A 124 4.13 -8.30 24.07
CA ASP A 124 4.09 -7.96 25.49
C ASP A 124 2.89 -8.62 26.24
N LEU A 125 1.83 -8.95 25.51
CA LEU A 125 0.64 -9.64 26.04
C LEU A 125 0.75 -11.17 26.00
N LEU A 126 1.71 -11.72 25.25
CA LEU A 126 1.97 -13.16 25.19
C LEU A 126 2.97 -13.59 26.29
N PRO A 127 3.05 -14.89 26.62
CA PRO A 127 4.04 -15.40 27.56
C PRO A 127 5.48 -15.05 27.14
N GLU A 128 6.35 -14.81 28.12
CA GLU A 128 7.75 -14.56 27.88
C GLU A 128 8.40 -15.76 27.16
N GLY A 129 9.23 -15.49 26.15
CA GLY A 129 9.85 -16.54 25.34
C GLY A 129 8.98 -17.04 24.17
N THR A 130 7.81 -16.46 23.93
CA THR A 130 7.00 -16.79 22.74
C THR A 130 7.80 -16.53 21.46
N ALA A 131 7.86 -17.54 20.58
CA ALA A 131 8.60 -17.44 19.31
C ALA A 131 8.10 -16.28 18.45
N PRO A 132 8.99 -15.52 17.78
CA PRO A 132 8.62 -14.36 16.94
C PRO A 132 7.59 -14.71 15.87
N GLU A 133 7.63 -15.94 15.34
CA GLU A 133 6.67 -16.46 14.38
C GLU A 133 5.24 -16.49 14.93
N MET A 134 5.07 -16.99 16.16
CA MET A 134 3.77 -17.04 16.85
C MET A 134 3.22 -15.65 17.12
N VAL A 135 4.08 -14.68 17.44
CA VAL A 135 3.68 -13.28 17.61
C VAL A 135 3.12 -12.71 16.30
N ARG A 136 3.80 -13.00 15.16
CA ARG A 136 3.34 -12.57 13.84
C ARG A 136 2.02 -13.22 13.46
N LEU A 137 1.87 -14.53 13.66
CA LEU A 137 0.63 -15.27 13.40
C LEU A 137 -0.54 -14.75 14.24
N ALA A 138 -0.31 -14.53 15.54
CA ALA A 138 -1.34 -13.96 16.42
C ALA A 138 -1.76 -12.56 15.93
N ARG A 139 -0.81 -11.68 15.61
CA ARG A 139 -1.10 -10.33 15.07
C ARG A 139 -1.88 -10.40 13.75
N ALA A 140 -1.47 -11.27 12.84
CA ALA A 140 -2.16 -11.47 11.57
C ALA A 140 -3.60 -11.94 11.76
N GLN A 141 -3.84 -12.86 12.71
CA GLN A 141 -5.19 -13.35 13.01
C GLN A 141 -6.08 -12.27 13.64
N LEU A 142 -5.53 -11.41 14.53
CA LEU A 142 -6.26 -10.26 15.07
C LEU A 142 -6.70 -9.31 13.94
N SER A 143 -5.79 -8.99 13.02
CA SER A 143 -6.08 -8.16 11.85
C SER A 143 -7.16 -8.78 10.96
N ARG A 144 -7.08 -10.09 10.70
CA ARG A 144 -8.08 -10.82 9.92
C ARG A 144 -9.47 -10.69 10.53
N TRP A 145 -9.62 -10.89 11.84
CA TRP A 145 -10.92 -10.74 12.51
C TRP A 145 -11.46 -9.31 12.43
N LYS A 146 -10.63 -8.31 12.63
CA LYS A 146 -11.03 -6.90 12.48
C LYS A 146 -11.48 -6.57 11.06
N ASN A 147 -10.78 -7.09 10.05
CA ASN A 147 -11.13 -6.92 8.64
C ASN A 147 -12.43 -7.64 8.24
N HIS A 148 -12.81 -8.70 8.98
CA HIS A 148 -14.14 -9.33 8.91
C HIS A 148 -15.20 -8.64 9.79
N ALA A 149 -14.90 -7.44 10.31
CA ALA A 149 -15.77 -6.69 11.20
C ALA A 149 -16.15 -7.42 12.49
N LEU A 150 -15.32 -8.37 12.93
CA LEU A 150 -15.49 -9.08 14.20
C LEU A 150 -14.86 -8.26 15.32
N SER A 151 -15.62 -8.10 16.39
CA SER A 151 -15.22 -7.36 17.58
C SER A 151 -14.80 -8.32 18.69
N SER A 152 -13.85 -7.92 19.53
CA SER A 152 -13.42 -8.73 20.69
C SER A 152 -14.52 -9.06 21.70
N GLY A 153 -15.68 -8.40 21.61
CA GLY A 153 -16.87 -8.67 22.41
C GLY A 153 -17.89 -9.59 21.76
N ASP A 154 -17.67 -10.02 20.50
CA ASP A 154 -18.60 -10.91 19.80
C ASP A 154 -18.41 -12.34 20.31
N GLU A 155 -19.41 -12.90 20.98
CA GLU A 155 -19.33 -14.22 21.56
C GLU A 155 -19.37 -15.32 20.48
N GLY A 156 -18.40 -16.22 20.48
CA GLY A 156 -18.46 -17.50 19.76
C GLY A 156 -18.20 -17.48 18.25
N VAL A 157 -17.84 -16.37 17.66
CA VAL A 157 -17.88 -16.18 16.19
C VAL A 157 -16.48 -16.21 15.55
N GLY A 158 -15.50 -16.83 16.01
CA GLY A 158 -14.22 -16.73 15.32
C GLY A 158 -13.23 -17.86 15.52
N ALA A 159 -13.40 -18.65 16.56
CA ALA A 159 -12.46 -19.71 16.89
C ALA A 159 -12.98 -21.07 16.41
N GLN A 160 -12.32 -21.65 15.41
CA GLN A 160 -12.62 -22.99 14.90
C GLN A 160 -11.71 -24.07 15.54
N SER A 161 -10.70 -23.66 16.30
CA SER A 161 -9.75 -24.53 16.97
C SER A 161 -9.35 -24.02 18.35
N ALA A 162 -8.80 -24.89 19.21
CA ALA A 162 -8.29 -24.52 20.52
C ALA A 162 -7.18 -23.45 20.45
N GLY A 163 -6.38 -23.45 19.38
CA GLY A 163 -5.36 -22.43 19.14
C GLY A 163 -5.98 -21.06 18.83
N GLU A 164 -7.02 -21.03 18.01
CA GLU A 164 -7.75 -19.80 17.72
C GLU A 164 -8.49 -19.26 18.93
N GLU A 165 -9.01 -20.11 19.79
CA GLU A 165 -9.64 -19.70 21.06
C GLU A 165 -8.64 -18.97 21.97
N ALA A 166 -7.39 -19.44 22.04
CA ALA A 166 -6.34 -18.76 22.80
C ALA A 166 -6.03 -17.36 22.20
N ILE A 167 -5.99 -17.26 20.87
CA ILE A 167 -5.78 -15.96 20.18
C ILE A 167 -7.02 -15.05 20.35
N TRP A 168 -8.23 -15.61 20.41
CA TRP A 168 -9.45 -14.83 20.67
C TRP A 168 -9.43 -14.19 22.07
N ARG A 169 -8.99 -14.93 23.08
CA ARG A 169 -8.78 -14.36 24.43
C ARG A 169 -7.70 -13.29 24.43
N LEU A 170 -6.65 -13.47 23.63
CA LEU A 170 -5.64 -12.43 23.43
C LEU A 170 -6.23 -11.19 22.77
N TYR A 171 -7.18 -11.33 21.83
CA TYR A 171 -7.86 -10.23 21.17
C TYR A 171 -8.56 -9.30 22.16
N SER A 172 -9.32 -9.86 23.11
CA SER A 172 -9.99 -9.07 24.15
C SER A 172 -8.98 -8.28 25.01
N ARG A 173 -7.89 -8.94 25.44
CA ARG A 173 -6.81 -8.29 26.19
C ARG A 173 -6.09 -7.21 25.36
N TYR A 174 -5.90 -7.45 24.08
CA TYR A 174 -5.28 -6.49 23.16
C TYR A 174 -6.17 -5.25 22.98
N ALA A 175 -7.45 -5.43 22.71
CA ALA A 175 -8.40 -4.35 22.54
C ALA A 175 -8.54 -3.51 23.83
N GLU A 176 -8.61 -4.15 24.99
CA GLU A 176 -8.63 -3.47 26.29
C GLU A 176 -7.34 -2.70 26.55
N HIS A 177 -6.19 -3.30 26.22
CA HIS A 177 -4.90 -2.64 26.37
C HIS A 177 -4.79 -1.39 25.50
N LEU A 178 -5.15 -1.47 24.21
CA LEU A 178 -5.18 -0.29 23.32
C LEU A 178 -6.12 0.78 23.88
N LYS A 179 -7.27 0.39 24.36
CA LYS A 179 -8.23 1.31 24.97
C LYS A 179 -7.64 2.05 26.16
N ASN A 180 -6.97 1.35 27.06
CA ASN A 180 -6.31 1.92 28.24
C ASN A 180 -5.20 2.90 27.86
N LEU A 181 -4.45 2.62 26.78
CA LEU A 181 -3.45 3.51 26.20
C LEU A 181 -4.04 4.71 25.43
N ASN A 182 -5.37 4.79 25.28
CA ASN A 182 -6.04 5.72 24.38
C ASN A 182 -5.51 5.61 22.95
N ALA A 183 -5.29 4.40 22.49
CA ALA A 183 -4.69 4.11 21.19
C ALA A 183 -5.61 3.19 20.35
N VAL A 184 -5.40 3.23 19.05
CA VAL A 184 -6.02 2.35 18.05
C VAL A 184 -4.95 1.88 17.08
N ASP A 185 -5.13 0.71 16.46
CA ASP A 185 -4.33 0.33 15.30
C ASP A 185 -5.02 0.72 13.98
N PHE A 186 -4.41 0.41 12.84
CA PHE A 186 -4.97 0.75 11.53
C PHE A 186 -6.31 0.08 11.27
N ASP A 187 -6.49 -1.18 11.67
CA ASP A 187 -7.75 -1.91 11.46
C ASP A 187 -8.88 -1.32 12.32
N ASP A 188 -8.54 -0.80 13.50
CA ASP A 188 -9.48 -0.11 14.37
C ASP A 188 -10.05 1.18 13.77
N LEU A 189 -9.34 1.84 12.86
CA LEU A 189 -9.86 3.04 12.20
C LEU A 189 -11.17 2.74 11.47
N ILE A 190 -11.30 1.55 10.89
CA ILE A 190 -12.53 1.10 10.24
C ILE A 190 -13.49 0.50 11.26
N LEU A 191 -13.03 -0.41 12.11
CA LEU A 191 -13.87 -1.13 13.07
C LEU A 191 -14.57 -0.18 14.08
N GLN A 192 -13.85 0.80 14.62
CA GLN A 192 -14.45 1.77 15.55
C GLN A 192 -15.41 2.73 14.82
N SER A 193 -15.16 3.03 13.54
CA SER A 193 -16.10 3.81 12.72
C SER A 193 -17.41 3.07 12.50
N LEU A 194 -17.36 1.76 12.27
CA LEU A 194 -18.55 0.92 12.20
C LEU A 194 -19.35 0.98 13.50
N ARG A 195 -18.66 0.88 14.65
CA ARG A 195 -19.29 0.98 15.97
C ARG A 195 -19.96 2.34 16.18
N ALA A 196 -19.30 3.44 15.80
CA ALA A 196 -19.90 4.77 15.89
C ALA A 196 -21.16 4.89 15.03
N LEU A 197 -21.16 4.33 13.83
CA LEU A 197 -22.28 4.36 12.89
C LEU A 197 -23.42 3.39 13.24
N GLN A 198 -23.25 2.50 14.23
CA GLN A 198 -24.35 1.73 14.81
C GLN A 198 -25.33 2.63 15.56
N ASP A 199 -24.87 3.73 16.14
CA ASP A 199 -25.74 4.79 16.67
C ASP A 199 -26.48 5.47 15.53
N GLU A 200 -27.81 5.49 15.60
CA GLU A 200 -28.67 6.00 14.54
C GLU A 200 -28.46 7.50 14.28
N ASN A 201 -28.27 8.29 15.33
CA ASN A 201 -28.06 9.74 15.18
C ASN A 201 -26.73 10.03 14.48
N VAL A 202 -25.68 9.30 14.87
CA VAL A 202 -24.37 9.40 14.21
C VAL A 202 -24.47 9.00 12.74
N ARG A 203 -25.14 7.88 12.45
CA ARG A 203 -25.35 7.38 11.09
C ARG A 203 -26.09 8.41 10.24
N LEU A 204 -27.23 8.93 10.71
CA LEU A 204 -28.01 9.93 9.99
C LEU A 204 -27.22 11.23 9.76
N GLN A 205 -26.43 11.66 10.76
CA GLN A 205 -25.55 12.82 10.61
C GLN A 205 -24.52 12.63 9.48
N TRP A 206 -23.89 11.48 9.40
CA TRP A 206 -22.92 11.18 8.34
C TRP A 206 -23.58 11.01 6.98
N GLN A 207 -24.76 10.38 6.88
CA GLN A 207 -25.55 10.29 5.64
C GLN A 207 -26.03 11.68 5.15
N GLN A 208 -26.31 12.61 6.06
CA GLN A 208 -26.60 14.00 5.71
C GLN A 208 -25.36 14.76 5.25
N ARG A 209 -24.19 14.43 5.81
CA ARG A 209 -22.91 15.01 5.42
C ARG A 209 -22.44 14.47 4.08
N ILE A 210 -22.56 13.18 3.83
CA ILE A 210 -22.18 12.51 2.58
C ILE A 210 -23.46 12.07 1.88
N ARG A 211 -23.93 12.88 0.92
CA ARG A 211 -25.15 12.58 0.17
C ARG A 211 -24.91 11.76 -1.09
N TYR A 212 -23.69 11.73 -1.57
CA TYR A 212 -23.28 10.90 -2.69
C TYR A 212 -21.88 10.36 -2.47
N LEU A 213 -21.76 9.05 -2.56
CA LEU A 213 -20.52 8.33 -2.31
C LEU A 213 -19.99 7.74 -3.61
N LEU A 214 -18.71 7.95 -3.91
CA LEU A 214 -18.01 7.29 -5.01
C LEU A 214 -16.88 6.45 -4.43
N VAL A 215 -16.69 5.25 -4.92
CA VAL A 215 -15.66 4.33 -4.42
C VAL A 215 -14.87 3.79 -5.59
N ASP A 216 -13.55 4.02 -5.58
CA ASP A 216 -12.61 3.47 -6.54
C ASP A 216 -12.04 2.13 -6.04
N GLU A 217 -11.61 1.26 -6.96
CA GLU A 217 -11.04 -0.06 -6.68
C GLU A 217 -11.94 -0.91 -5.75
N TYR A 218 -13.24 -0.88 -5.97
CA TYR A 218 -14.24 -1.50 -5.08
C TYR A 218 -14.01 -2.99 -4.82
N GLN A 219 -13.40 -3.73 -5.76
CA GLN A 219 -13.05 -5.15 -5.63
C GLN A 219 -12.01 -5.43 -4.53
N ASP A 220 -11.30 -4.42 -4.05
CA ASP A 220 -10.31 -4.58 -2.98
C ASP A 220 -10.90 -4.36 -1.59
N THR A 221 -12.21 -4.12 -1.48
CA THR A 221 -12.87 -3.91 -0.19
C THR A 221 -12.96 -5.21 0.61
N ASN A 222 -12.66 -5.11 1.91
CA ASN A 222 -12.91 -6.17 2.88
C ASN A 222 -14.31 -6.01 3.50
N GLU A 223 -14.73 -6.98 4.33
CA GLU A 223 -16.05 -6.99 4.97
C GLU A 223 -16.31 -5.71 5.82
N ALA A 224 -15.33 -5.27 6.60
CA ALA A 224 -15.49 -4.08 7.44
C ALA A 224 -15.68 -2.80 6.59
N GLN A 225 -14.93 -2.67 5.52
CA GLN A 225 -15.05 -1.56 4.57
C GLN A 225 -16.38 -1.61 3.82
N TYR A 226 -16.81 -2.79 3.39
CA TYR A 226 -18.11 -2.99 2.76
C TYR A 226 -19.26 -2.53 3.67
N ARG A 227 -19.27 -2.98 4.94
CA ARG A 227 -20.27 -2.54 5.93
C ARG A 227 -20.24 -1.04 6.16
N LEU A 228 -19.04 -0.44 6.21
CA LEU A 228 -18.88 1.01 6.33
C LEU A 228 -19.56 1.75 5.18
N LEU A 229 -19.32 1.31 3.94
CA LEU A 229 -19.95 1.89 2.75
C LEU A 229 -21.47 1.77 2.80
N ARG A 230 -22.01 0.61 3.17
CA ARG A 230 -23.46 0.41 3.29
C ARG A 230 -24.10 1.34 4.31
N LEU A 231 -23.49 1.48 5.49
CA LEU A 231 -24.00 2.39 6.53
C LEU A 231 -23.99 3.86 6.08
N LEU A 232 -23.00 4.25 5.28
CA LEU A 232 -22.89 5.62 4.74
C LEU A 232 -23.83 5.86 3.56
N ALA A 233 -23.96 4.89 2.62
CA ALA A 233 -24.83 5.01 1.46
C ALA A 233 -26.32 4.97 1.81
N GLY A 234 -26.66 4.26 2.89
CA GLY A 234 -28.04 4.08 3.35
C GLY A 234 -28.86 3.17 2.42
N GLU A 235 -30.15 3.09 2.68
CA GLU A 235 -31.11 2.28 1.90
C GLU A 235 -31.30 2.82 0.49
N ASP A 236 -31.24 4.14 0.30
CA ASP A 236 -31.35 4.79 -1.01
C ASP A 236 -30.19 4.44 -1.96
N GLY A 237 -29.08 3.90 -1.44
CA GLY A 237 -27.94 3.47 -2.22
C GLY A 237 -27.32 4.57 -3.08
N ARG A 238 -27.16 5.80 -2.55
CA ARG A 238 -26.55 6.93 -3.28
C ARG A 238 -25.06 6.73 -3.44
N LEU A 239 -24.71 5.70 -4.19
CA LEU A 239 -23.38 5.13 -4.35
C LEU A 239 -23.06 4.92 -5.81
N THR A 240 -21.83 5.23 -6.21
CA THR A 240 -21.21 4.71 -7.43
C THR A 240 -19.96 3.92 -7.01
N ALA A 241 -20.02 2.60 -7.17
CA ALA A 241 -18.87 1.71 -7.02
C ALA A 241 -18.19 1.53 -8.38
N VAL A 242 -16.89 1.70 -8.45
CA VAL A 242 -16.07 1.47 -9.65
C VAL A 242 -15.04 0.41 -9.33
N GLY A 243 -14.97 -0.65 -10.11
CA GLY A 243 -14.08 -1.76 -9.82
C GLY A 243 -13.82 -2.67 -10.99
N ASP A 244 -12.88 -3.60 -10.78
CA ASP A 244 -12.46 -4.63 -11.71
C ASP A 244 -12.12 -5.91 -10.94
N ASP A 245 -13.00 -6.90 -10.95
CA ASP A 245 -12.80 -8.19 -10.27
C ASP A 245 -11.51 -8.90 -10.71
N ASP A 246 -11.08 -8.71 -11.97
CA ASP A 246 -9.83 -9.24 -12.51
C ASP A 246 -8.58 -8.56 -11.95
N GLN A 247 -8.73 -7.43 -11.27
CA GLN A 247 -7.65 -6.73 -10.57
C GLN A 247 -7.70 -6.86 -9.04
N SER A 248 -8.51 -7.79 -8.50
CA SER A 248 -8.52 -8.10 -7.07
C SER A 248 -7.30 -8.95 -6.69
N ILE A 249 -6.29 -8.31 -6.10
CA ILE A 249 -4.99 -8.90 -5.75
C ILE A 249 -4.58 -8.64 -4.29
N TYR A 250 -5.54 -8.31 -3.43
CA TYR A 250 -5.33 -8.05 -2.00
C TYR A 250 -6.12 -8.98 -1.09
N GLY A 251 -6.39 -10.23 -1.55
CA GLY A 251 -7.05 -11.26 -0.75
C GLY A 251 -6.31 -11.53 0.57
N TRP A 252 -4.97 -11.49 0.56
CA TRP A 252 -4.14 -11.60 1.76
C TRP A 252 -4.33 -10.46 2.79
N ARG A 253 -4.96 -9.34 2.39
CA ARG A 253 -5.44 -8.24 3.26
C ARG A 253 -6.92 -8.34 3.59
N GLY A 254 -7.57 -9.44 3.22
CA GLY A 254 -8.99 -9.67 3.45
C GLY A 254 -9.91 -9.05 2.40
N ALA A 255 -9.39 -8.64 1.24
CA ALA A 255 -10.22 -8.20 0.12
C ALA A 255 -11.16 -9.33 -0.31
N GLN A 256 -12.41 -8.99 -0.59
CA GLN A 256 -13.47 -9.91 -0.99
C GLN A 256 -14.08 -9.44 -2.31
N PRO A 257 -13.63 -9.99 -3.47
CA PRO A 257 -14.21 -9.64 -4.77
C PRO A 257 -15.72 -9.96 -4.84
N GLU A 258 -16.19 -10.89 -4.01
CA GLU A 258 -17.61 -11.23 -3.85
C GLU A 258 -18.46 -10.02 -3.39
N ASN A 259 -17.86 -8.99 -2.82
CA ASN A 259 -18.56 -7.75 -2.47
C ASN A 259 -19.18 -7.05 -3.69
N LEU A 260 -18.67 -7.32 -4.90
CA LEU A 260 -19.30 -6.86 -6.15
C LEU A 260 -20.67 -7.52 -6.37
N GLN A 261 -20.79 -8.82 -6.09
CA GLN A 261 -22.06 -9.55 -6.17
C GLN A 261 -23.00 -9.14 -5.03
N ARG A 262 -22.49 -9.08 -3.81
CA ARG A 262 -23.29 -8.68 -2.63
C ARG A 262 -23.92 -7.29 -2.79
N LEU A 263 -23.28 -6.40 -3.55
CA LEU A 263 -23.85 -5.08 -3.84
C LEU A 263 -25.16 -5.19 -4.62
N ALA A 264 -25.29 -6.17 -5.52
CA ALA A 264 -26.50 -6.43 -6.26
C ALA A 264 -27.60 -7.04 -5.38
N ASP A 265 -27.21 -7.91 -4.44
CA ASP A 265 -28.14 -8.52 -3.48
C ASP A 265 -28.69 -7.47 -2.49
N ASP A 266 -27.82 -6.58 -2.01
CA ASP A 266 -28.19 -5.52 -1.06
C ASP A 266 -28.98 -4.37 -1.71
N TYR A 267 -28.79 -4.13 -3.00
CA TYR A 267 -29.47 -3.07 -3.77
C TYR A 267 -30.10 -3.65 -5.03
N PRO A 268 -31.35 -4.16 -4.96
CA PRO A 268 -32.03 -4.73 -6.13
C PRO A 268 -32.22 -3.76 -7.31
N SER A 269 -32.12 -2.46 -7.06
CA SER A 269 -32.17 -1.40 -8.09
C SER A 269 -30.80 -1.02 -8.65
N LEU A 270 -29.76 -1.82 -8.37
CA LEU A 270 -28.40 -1.57 -8.83
C LEU A 270 -28.33 -1.58 -10.36
N GLU A 271 -27.88 -0.47 -10.94
CA GLU A 271 -27.51 -0.43 -12.36
C GLU A 271 -26.06 -0.88 -12.54
N VAL A 272 -25.80 -1.67 -13.58
CA VAL A 272 -24.45 -2.16 -13.90
C VAL A 272 -24.03 -1.68 -15.28
N ILE A 273 -22.96 -0.88 -15.34
CA ILE A 273 -22.39 -0.39 -16.61
C ILE A 273 -20.99 -0.95 -16.78
N LYS A 274 -20.75 -1.57 -17.96
CA LYS A 274 -19.44 -2.15 -18.30
C LYS A 274 -18.61 -1.17 -19.11
N LEU A 275 -17.33 -1.00 -18.76
CA LEU A 275 -16.34 -0.24 -19.54
C LEU A 275 -15.32 -1.22 -20.11
N GLU A 276 -15.48 -1.58 -21.37
CA GLU A 276 -14.68 -2.58 -22.07
C GLU A 276 -13.64 -1.97 -23.04
N GLN A 277 -13.82 -0.72 -23.44
CA GLN A 277 -12.84 -0.03 -24.27
C GLN A 277 -11.61 0.38 -23.45
N ASN A 278 -10.47 -0.19 -23.80
CA ASN A 278 -9.17 0.13 -23.21
C ASN A 278 -8.47 1.23 -24.03
N TYR A 279 -7.91 2.20 -23.32
CA TYR A 279 -7.18 3.35 -23.91
C TYR A 279 -5.67 3.31 -23.60
N ARG A 280 -5.21 2.24 -22.96
CA ARG A 280 -3.83 2.12 -22.46
C ARG A 280 -2.98 1.24 -23.36
N SER A 281 -3.43 0.02 -23.62
CA SER A 281 -2.62 -1.06 -24.17
C SER A 281 -2.97 -1.37 -25.62
N CYS A 282 -1.99 -1.82 -26.40
CA CYS A 282 -2.19 -2.36 -27.73
C CYS A 282 -2.98 -3.67 -27.72
N GLY A 283 -3.51 -4.08 -28.88
CA GLY A 283 -4.37 -5.24 -29.05
C GLY A 283 -3.72 -6.57 -28.60
N THR A 284 -2.46 -6.78 -28.94
CA THR A 284 -1.70 -8.00 -28.56
C THR A 284 -1.65 -8.19 -27.04
N VAL A 285 -1.35 -7.12 -26.28
CA VAL A 285 -1.33 -7.16 -24.82
C VAL A 285 -2.70 -7.49 -24.25
N LEU A 286 -3.76 -6.88 -24.78
CA LEU A 286 -5.13 -7.13 -24.30
C LEU A 286 -5.63 -8.52 -24.67
N HIS A 287 -5.29 -9.03 -25.84
CA HIS A 287 -5.68 -10.37 -26.24
C HIS A 287 -5.05 -11.42 -25.32
N ALA A 288 -3.76 -11.26 -25.01
CA ALA A 288 -3.09 -12.12 -24.04
C ALA A 288 -3.71 -12.02 -22.64
N ALA A 289 -3.99 -10.80 -22.16
CA ALA A 289 -4.62 -10.57 -20.87
C ALA A 289 -6.03 -11.19 -20.78
N ASN A 290 -6.86 -11.01 -21.81
CA ASN A 290 -8.20 -11.61 -21.89
C ASN A 290 -8.14 -13.14 -21.89
N ALA A 291 -7.20 -13.74 -22.62
CA ALA A 291 -7.04 -15.20 -22.67
C ALA A 291 -6.62 -15.78 -21.31
N LEU A 292 -5.64 -15.13 -20.65
CA LEU A 292 -5.20 -15.55 -19.33
C LEU A 292 -6.35 -15.52 -18.32
N ILE A 293 -7.05 -14.37 -18.22
CA ILE A 293 -8.02 -14.17 -17.16
C ILE A 293 -9.32 -14.95 -17.38
N ALA A 294 -9.61 -15.36 -18.62
CA ALA A 294 -10.75 -16.21 -18.92
C ALA A 294 -10.72 -17.58 -18.22
N ASN A 295 -9.56 -18.01 -17.71
CA ASN A 295 -9.44 -19.22 -16.91
C ASN A 295 -9.90 -19.05 -15.46
N ASN A 296 -10.19 -17.84 -15.01
CA ASN A 296 -10.81 -17.58 -13.72
C ASN A 296 -12.35 -17.56 -13.85
N PRO A 297 -13.09 -17.93 -12.78
CA PRO A 297 -14.53 -17.70 -12.76
C PRO A 297 -14.82 -16.19 -12.67
N HIS A 298 -15.82 -15.72 -13.42
CA HIS A 298 -16.26 -14.35 -13.43
C HIS A 298 -17.71 -14.24 -12.94
N ALA A 299 -18.00 -13.22 -12.13
CA ALA A 299 -19.35 -12.86 -11.77
C ALA A 299 -20.11 -12.26 -12.97
N VAL A 300 -19.40 -11.47 -13.79
CA VAL A 300 -19.94 -10.80 -14.99
C VAL A 300 -18.88 -10.81 -16.07
N GLU A 301 -19.13 -11.52 -17.15
CA GLU A 301 -18.21 -11.56 -18.30
C GLU A 301 -17.97 -10.16 -18.88
N LYS A 302 -16.71 -9.84 -19.13
CA LYS A 302 -16.26 -8.63 -19.83
C LYS A 302 -15.09 -8.97 -20.75
N ARG A 303 -14.96 -8.25 -21.85
CA ARG A 303 -13.87 -8.44 -22.81
C ARG A 303 -13.27 -7.10 -23.20
N LEU A 304 -12.01 -6.90 -22.85
CA LEU A 304 -11.31 -5.68 -23.20
C LEU A 304 -10.97 -5.65 -24.70
N TRP A 305 -11.13 -4.47 -25.29
CA TRP A 305 -10.70 -4.21 -26.66
C TRP A 305 -10.06 -2.82 -26.77
N SER A 306 -9.19 -2.63 -27.76
CA SER A 306 -8.48 -1.37 -27.99
C SER A 306 -8.57 -0.95 -29.45
N ALA A 307 -8.59 0.37 -29.66
CA ALA A 307 -8.45 0.97 -30.99
C ALA A 307 -7.00 1.34 -31.34
N LEU A 308 -6.01 0.99 -30.47
CA LEU A 308 -4.60 1.37 -30.66
C LEU A 308 -3.82 0.45 -31.62
N GLY A 309 -4.50 -0.54 -32.25
CA GLY A 309 -3.86 -1.54 -33.11
C GLY A 309 -3.24 -2.69 -32.31
N ASP A 310 -2.71 -3.71 -33.02
CA ASP A 310 -2.25 -4.94 -32.39
C ASP A 310 -0.93 -4.76 -31.63
N GLY A 311 0.03 -4.02 -32.14
CA GLY A 311 1.34 -3.85 -31.51
C GLY A 311 2.31 -5.03 -31.77
N ASP A 312 3.43 -5.04 -31.02
CA ASP A 312 4.48 -6.08 -31.16
C ASP A 312 4.03 -7.39 -30.48
N ALA A 313 4.61 -8.53 -30.92
CA ALA A 313 4.46 -9.81 -30.24
C ALA A 313 5.05 -9.76 -28.82
N ILE A 314 4.46 -10.52 -27.90
CA ILE A 314 4.96 -10.67 -26.54
C ILE A 314 6.20 -11.57 -26.57
N ARG A 315 7.32 -11.05 -26.10
CA ARG A 315 8.57 -11.81 -26.08
C ARG A 315 8.67 -12.67 -24.84
N VAL A 316 8.97 -13.97 -25.02
CA VAL A 316 9.25 -14.91 -23.93
C VAL A 316 10.72 -15.30 -24.01
N VAL A 317 11.49 -15.01 -22.94
CA VAL A 317 12.94 -15.17 -22.93
C VAL A 317 13.37 -16.14 -21.83
N PRO A 318 13.68 -17.40 -22.14
CA PRO A 318 14.29 -18.34 -21.20
C PRO A 318 15.75 -17.94 -20.94
N CYS A 319 16.15 -17.85 -19.68
CA CYS A 319 17.51 -17.53 -19.23
C CYS A 319 18.10 -18.71 -18.46
N GLY A 320 19.41 -18.86 -18.45
CA GLY A 320 20.08 -19.94 -17.74
C GLY A 320 19.91 -19.82 -16.21
N ASP A 321 20.08 -18.59 -15.69
CA ASP A 321 19.94 -18.28 -14.26
C ASP A 321 19.40 -16.84 -14.05
N GLU A 322 19.17 -16.48 -12.79
CA GLU A 322 18.67 -15.15 -12.42
C GLU A 322 19.62 -13.99 -12.78
N LYS A 323 20.93 -14.26 -12.90
CA LYS A 323 21.90 -13.23 -13.29
C LYS A 323 21.84 -12.96 -14.78
N GLN A 324 21.74 -14.02 -15.59
CA GLN A 324 21.54 -13.88 -17.03
C GLN A 324 20.20 -13.20 -17.34
N GLU A 325 19.14 -13.52 -16.61
CA GLU A 325 17.84 -12.85 -16.72
C GLU A 325 17.98 -11.34 -16.49
N ALA A 326 18.61 -10.94 -15.37
CA ALA A 326 18.83 -9.55 -15.05
C ALA A 326 19.73 -8.82 -16.05
N ALA A 327 20.80 -9.47 -16.51
CA ALA A 327 21.71 -8.92 -17.52
C ALA A 327 21.01 -8.73 -18.87
N MET A 328 20.17 -9.69 -19.30
CA MET A 328 19.36 -9.62 -20.52
C MET A 328 18.39 -8.43 -20.46
N ILE A 329 17.66 -8.27 -19.36
CA ILE A 329 16.73 -7.15 -19.17
C ILE A 329 17.48 -5.81 -19.24
N ALA A 330 18.62 -5.68 -18.54
CA ALA A 330 19.42 -4.46 -18.55
C ALA A 330 19.95 -4.13 -19.97
N ALA A 331 20.46 -5.14 -20.69
CA ALA A 331 20.94 -4.99 -22.04
C ALA A 331 19.84 -4.55 -23.02
N GLU A 332 18.63 -5.11 -22.88
CA GLU A 332 17.51 -4.74 -23.73
C GLU A 332 17.00 -3.32 -23.46
N ILE A 333 16.90 -2.92 -22.20
CA ILE A 333 16.58 -1.53 -21.83
C ILE A 333 17.60 -0.57 -22.45
N LEU A 334 18.87 -0.88 -22.33
CA LEU A 334 19.97 -0.09 -22.91
C LEU A 334 19.86 -0.01 -24.43
N HIS A 335 19.61 -1.14 -25.11
CA HIS A 335 19.42 -1.20 -26.55
C HIS A 335 18.23 -0.35 -27.01
N LYS A 336 17.05 -0.50 -26.39
CA LYS A 336 15.86 0.29 -26.70
C LYS A 336 16.11 1.79 -26.48
N ARG A 337 16.83 2.16 -25.41
CA ARG A 337 17.22 3.55 -25.13
C ARG A 337 18.14 4.13 -26.23
N HIS A 338 19.16 3.38 -26.66
CA HIS A 338 20.10 3.82 -27.70
C HIS A 338 19.46 3.87 -29.08
N THR A 339 18.49 3.02 -29.37
CA THR A 339 17.76 3.04 -30.66
C THR A 339 16.62 4.06 -30.69
N GLY A 340 16.47 4.89 -29.66
CA GLY A 340 15.44 5.93 -29.58
C GLY A 340 14.02 5.41 -29.33
N ARG A 341 13.88 4.16 -28.90
CA ARG A 341 12.58 3.51 -28.63
C ARG A 341 12.03 3.73 -27.24
N GLY A 342 12.58 4.67 -26.46
CA GLY A 342 12.10 5.05 -25.15
C GLY A 342 13.12 5.81 -24.32
N ASN A 343 12.64 6.53 -23.30
CA ASN A 343 13.44 7.15 -22.25
C ASN A 343 13.50 6.23 -21.03
N TRP A 344 14.41 6.48 -20.09
CA TRP A 344 14.54 5.61 -18.90
C TRP A 344 13.23 5.43 -18.12
N GLY A 345 12.41 6.49 -18.04
CA GLY A 345 11.11 6.45 -17.35
C GLY A 345 10.03 5.64 -18.08
N ASP A 346 10.25 5.28 -19.35
CA ASP A 346 9.30 4.49 -20.14
C ASP A 346 9.40 2.98 -19.86
N PHE A 347 10.41 2.57 -19.07
CA PHE A 347 10.67 1.16 -18.76
C PHE A 347 10.30 0.81 -17.34
N ALA A 348 9.60 -0.32 -17.17
CA ALA A 348 9.35 -0.94 -15.87
C ALA A 348 9.81 -2.41 -15.87
N VAL A 349 10.46 -2.81 -14.78
CA VAL A 349 10.77 -4.20 -14.48
C VAL A 349 9.92 -4.64 -13.29
N LEU A 350 8.99 -5.53 -13.55
CA LEU A 350 8.03 -6.05 -12.58
C LEU A 350 8.46 -7.45 -12.13
N TYR A 351 8.29 -7.73 -10.85
CA TYR A 351 8.61 -9.04 -10.27
C TYR A 351 7.65 -9.39 -9.14
N ARG A 352 7.60 -10.69 -8.77
CA ARG A 352 6.65 -11.18 -7.75
C ARG A 352 7.08 -10.84 -6.33
N GLY A 353 8.35 -11.00 -6.01
CA GLY A 353 8.87 -10.86 -4.65
C GLY A 353 10.07 -9.93 -4.54
N ASN A 354 10.15 -9.15 -3.44
CA ASN A 354 11.22 -8.17 -3.22
C ASN A 354 12.64 -8.76 -3.22
N HIS A 355 12.80 -10.07 -2.96
CA HIS A 355 14.11 -10.72 -3.01
C HIS A 355 14.73 -10.72 -4.42
N GLN A 356 13.91 -10.62 -5.48
CA GLN A 356 14.36 -10.58 -6.88
C GLN A 356 15.01 -9.24 -7.24
N SER A 357 14.67 -8.15 -6.55
CA SER A 357 15.14 -6.81 -6.91
C SER A 357 16.67 -6.70 -6.88
N ARG A 358 17.34 -7.38 -5.93
CA ARG A 358 18.78 -7.24 -5.72
C ARG A 358 19.62 -7.60 -6.94
N VAL A 359 19.28 -8.67 -7.64
CA VAL A 359 20.02 -9.10 -8.85
C VAL A 359 19.75 -8.15 -10.00
N LEU A 360 18.51 -7.68 -10.15
CA LEU A 360 18.10 -6.66 -11.13
C LEU A 360 18.80 -5.32 -10.88
N GLU A 361 18.84 -4.85 -9.64
CA GLU A 361 19.55 -3.63 -9.26
C GLU A 361 21.04 -3.72 -9.58
N GLN A 362 21.68 -4.87 -9.32
CA GLN A 362 23.07 -5.07 -9.63
C GLN A 362 23.33 -4.97 -11.14
N ALA A 363 22.53 -5.65 -11.98
CA ALA A 363 22.68 -5.61 -13.42
C ALA A 363 22.47 -4.20 -14.00
N LEU A 364 21.49 -3.44 -13.50
CA LEU A 364 21.26 -2.06 -13.94
C LEU A 364 22.43 -1.13 -13.54
N ARG A 365 22.99 -1.30 -12.34
CA ARG A 365 24.18 -0.52 -11.91
C ARG A 365 25.41 -0.83 -12.74
N GLU A 366 25.67 -2.09 -13.06
CA GLU A 366 26.78 -2.50 -13.90
C GLU A 366 26.72 -1.83 -15.30
N GLN A 367 25.51 -1.66 -15.83
CA GLN A 367 25.25 -0.98 -17.11
C GLN A 367 25.05 0.54 -16.95
N ARG A 368 25.19 1.10 -15.74
CA ARG A 368 24.97 2.53 -15.41
C ARG A 368 23.59 3.03 -15.81
N ILE A 369 22.59 2.19 -15.72
CA ILE A 369 21.19 2.55 -16.00
C ILE A 369 20.60 3.17 -14.72
N PRO A 370 20.05 4.40 -14.78
CA PRO A 370 19.38 5.00 -13.64
C PRO A 370 18.06 4.27 -13.36
N TYR A 371 17.86 3.87 -12.12
CA TYR A 371 16.65 3.16 -11.70
C TYR A 371 16.10 3.67 -10.38
N HIS A 372 14.81 3.46 -10.17
CA HIS A 372 14.10 3.70 -8.92
C HIS A 372 13.42 2.41 -8.45
N LEU A 373 13.72 1.99 -7.21
CA LEU A 373 13.09 0.84 -6.58
C LEU A 373 11.83 1.30 -5.84
N SER A 374 10.65 0.98 -6.41
CA SER A 374 9.36 1.27 -5.78
C SER A 374 8.96 0.11 -4.85
N GLY A 375 8.44 0.44 -3.66
CA GLY A 375 7.98 -0.58 -2.69
C GLY A 375 9.06 -1.17 -1.80
N GLY A 376 10.30 -0.67 -1.86
CA GLY A 376 11.27 -0.85 -0.79
C GLY A 376 10.79 -0.09 0.46
N THR A 377 11.05 -0.63 1.67
CA THR A 377 10.79 0.12 2.91
C THR A 377 11.54 1.45 2.81
N SER A 378 10.80 2.57 2.79
CA SER A 378 11.41 3.91 2.80
C SER A 378 12.45 3.97 3.92
N PHE A 379 13.54 4.71 3.73
CA PHE A 379 14.56 4.88 4.76
C PHE A 379 13.93 5.22 6.12
N PHE A 380 12.95 6.11 6.14
CA PHE A 380 12.25 6.53 7.36
C PHE A 380 11.23 5.52 7.89
N GLU A 381 10.91 4.48 7.13
CA GLU A 381 10.03 3.39 7.57
C GLU A 381 10.77 2.21 8.19
N ARG A 382 12.11 2.21 8.11
CA ARG A 382 12.94 1.20 8.77
C ARG A 382 12.81 1.32 10.28
N THR A 383 12.70 0.19 10.97
CA THR A 383 12.42 0.15 12.42
C THR A 383 13.40 0.98 13.23
N GLU A 384 14.72 0.81 12.97
CA GLU A 384 15.79 1.53 13.66
C GLU A 384 15.72 3.05 13.43
N ILE A 385 15.31 3.48 12.24
CA ILE A 385 15.15 4.91 11.92
C ILE A 385 13.92 5.47 12.61
N LYS A 386 12.78 4.74 12.57
CA LYS A 386 11.56 5.15 13.27
C LYS A 386 11.77 5.32 14.77
N ASP A 387 12.49 4.38 15.39
CA ASP A 387 12.78 4.46 16.83
C ASP A 387 13.53 5.74 17.16
N LEU A 388 14.64 6.01 16.47
CA LEU A 388 15.46 7.19 16.68
C LEU A 388 14.70 8.49 16.36
N MET A 389 13.92 8.49 15.27
CA MET A 389 13.05 9.62 14.92
C MET A 389 12.00 9.89 15.99
N CYS A 390 11.43 8.86 16.62
CA CYS A 390 10.48 9.04 17.72
C CYS A 390 11.13 9.64 18.96
N TYR A 391 12.37 9.29 19.29
CA TYR A 391 13.11 9.97 20.33
C TYR A 391 13.29 11.47 20.05
N LEU A 392 13.71 11.82 18.86
CA LEU A 392 13.92 13.21 18.45
C LEU A 392 12.57 13.98 18.41
N ARG A 393 11.51 13.36 17.92
CA ARG A 393 10.16 13.95 17.93
C ARG A 393 9.68 14.21 19.35
N LEU A 394 9.88 13.25 20.26
CA LEU A 394 9.48 13.40 21.66
C LEU A 394 10.29 14.50 22.38
N ALA A 395 11.59 14.61 22.08
CA ALA A 395 12.46 15.66 22.63
C ALA A 395 12.04 17.07 22.19
N VAL A 396 11.49 17.19 20.97
CA VAL A 396 10.99 18.44 20.39
C VAL A 396 9.54 18.72 20.78
N ASN A 397 8.71 17.67 20.86
CA ASN A 397 7.29 17.76 21.18
C ASN A 397 6.92 16.74 22.29
N PRO A 398 6.97 17.13 23.56
CA PRO A 398 6.58 16.26 24.68
C PRO A 398 5.10 15.85 24.70
N SER A 399 4.27 16.39 23.82
CA SER A 399 2.88 15.99 23.68
C SER A 399 2.66 14.87 22.67
N ASP A 400 3.72 14.37 22.02
CA ASP A 400 3.63 13.27 21.06
C ASP A 400 3.49 11.92 21.77
N ASN A 401 2.25 11.54 22.07
CA ASN A 401 1.96 10.29 22.76
C ASN A 401 2.36 9.06 21.95
N THR A 402 2.29 9.13 20.63
CA THR A 402 2.71 8.02 19.74
C THR A 402 4.21 7.79 19.84
N ALA A 403 5.00 8.86 19.76
CA ALA A 403 6.44 8.79 19.94
C ALA A 403 6.80 8.25 21.34
N PHE A 404 6.13 8.73 22.41
CA PHE A 404 6.32 8.23 23.76
C PHE A 404 6.09 6.72 23.87
N LEU A 405 4.94 6.23 23.40
CA LEU A 405 4.58 4.80 23.48
C LEU A 405 5.60 3.91 22.76
N ARG A 406 6.16 4.38 21.65
CA ARG A 406 7.16 3.64 20.90
C ARG A 406 8.49 3.55 21.63
N VAL A 407 8.98 4.63 22.21
CA VAL A 407 10.36 4.70 22.72
C VAL A 407 10.51 4.51 24.21
N VAL A 408 9.46 4.61 25.01
CA VAL A 408 9.50 4.54 26.47
C VAL A 408 10.16 3.24 27.00
N ASN A 409 10.04 2.14 26.25
CA ASN A 409 10.65 0.85 26.54
C ASN A 409 11.53 0.29 25.38
N THR A 410 12.00 1.15 24.51
CA THR A 410 12.91 0.83 23.40
C THR A 410 14.14 1.75 23.44
N PRO A 411 15.35 1.29 23.78
CA PRO A 411 15.72 -0.04 24.29
C PRO A 411 15.01 -0.45 25.59
N ARG A 412 15.06 -1.76 25.93
CA ARG A 412 14.31 -2.31 27.06
C ARG A 412 14.73 -1.66 28.40
N ARG A 413 13.73 -1.13 29.15
CA ARG A 413 13.93 -0.43 30.45
C ARG A 413 13.07 -0.98 31.59
N ASP A 414 12.51 -2.18 31.43
CA ASP A 414 11.57 -2.79 32.39
C ASP A 414 10.31 -1.94 32.68
N ILE A 415 9.91 -1.12 31.72
CA ILE A 415 8.66 -0.37 31.74
C ILE A 415 7.59 -1.20 31.00
N GLY A 416 7.04 -2.19 31.69
CA GLY A 416 6.10 -3.15 31.13
C GLY A 416 4.70 -2.58 30.85
N VAL A 417 3.84 -3.46 30.33
CA VAL A 417 2.44 -3.15 29.94
C VAL A 417 1.65 -2.49 31.08
N ALA A 418 1.75 -3.04 32.30
CA ALA A 418 1.05 -2.51 33.46
C ALA A 418 1.49 -1.08 33.83
N SER A 419 2.80 -0.82 33.79
CA SER A 419 3.34 0.52 34.10
C SER A 419 2.91 1.55 33.05
N ARG A 420 2.93 1.19 31.76
CA ARG A 420 2.44 2.04 30.65
C ARG A 420 0.94 2.30 30.77
N GLY A 421 0.15 1.28 31.11
CA GLY A 421 -1.29 1.41 31.39
C GLY A 421 -1.58 2.36 32.54
N HIS A 422 -0.79 2.31 33.62
CA HIS A 422 -0.92 3.22 34.76
C HIS A 422 -0.62 4.69 34.37
N VAL A 423 0.46 4.93 33.62
CA VAL A 423 0.81 6.26 33.09
C VAL A 423 -0.34 6.77 32.21
N ALA A 424 -0.91 5.93 31.35
CA ALA A 424 -2.01 6.31 30.47
C ALA A 424 -3.31 6.64 31.24
N GLN A 425 -3.62 5.89 32.28
CA GLN A 425 -4.73 6.17 33.16
C GLN A 425 -4.56 7.50 33.90
N TYR A 426 -3.37 7.74 34.45
CA TYR A 426 -3.04 8.99 35.12
C TYR A 426 -3.13 10.18 34.16
N ALA A 427 -2.55 10.06 32.96
CA ALA A 427 -2.63 11.06 31.90
C ALA A 427 -4.07 11.41 31.53
N GLY A 428 -4.93 10.40 31.41
CA GLY A 428 -6.33 10.58 31.09
C GLY A 428 -7.13 11.27 32.19
N THR A 429 -6.89 10.91 33.45
CA THR A 429 -7.55 11.53 34.61
C THR A 429 -7.22 13.02 34.71
N HIS A 430 -5.97 13.39 34.40
CA HIS A 430 -5.50 14.76 34.52
C HIS A 430 -5.53 15.55 33.19
N ARG A 431 -5.95 14.93 32.09
CA ARG A 431 -6.03 15.52 30.73
C ARG A 431 -4.69 16.10 30.25
N ILE A 432 -3.60 15.35 30.48
CA ILE A 432 -2.23 15.71 30.09
C ILE A 432 -1.64 14.65 29.16
N SER A 433 -0.50 14.94 28.53
CA SER A 433 0.20 13.98 27.69
C SER A 433 0.79 12.81 28.51
N LEU A 434 1.09 11.67 27.83
CA LEU A 434 1.72 10.54 28.48
C LEU A 434 3.11 10.91 29.06
N PHE A 435 3.87 11.70 28.32
CA PHE A 435 5.18 12.15 28.77
C PHE A 435 5.07 13.07 29.98
N GLU A 436 4.14 14.04 29.95
CA GLU A 436 3.88 14.91 31.10
C GLU A 436 3.44 14.11 32.34
N ALA A 437 2.56 13.11 32.15
CA ALA A 437 2.19 12.20 33.24
C ALA A 437 3.39 11.45 33.82
N ALA A 438 4.28 10.95 32.93
CA ALA A 438 5.49 10.24 33.32
C ALA A 438 6.49 11.12 34.09
N THR A 439 6.53 12.43 33.86
CA THR A 439 7.38 13.37 34.62
C THR A 439 6.85 13.66 36.02
N ARG A 440 5.54 13.42 36.29
CA ARG A 440 4.95 13.74 37.59
C ARG A 440 5.28 12.70 38.65
N GLY A 441 5.80 13.17 39.78
CA GLY A 441 6.15 12.32 40.93
C GLY A 441 4.97 11.51 41.45
N ALA A 442 3.75 12.09 41.49
CA ALA A 442 2.54 11.43 41.91
C ALA A 442 2.17 10.21 41.01
N CYS A 443 2.38 10.31 39.69
CA CYS A 443 2.22 9.18 38.77
C CYS A 443 3.22 8.06 39.06
N ARG A 444 4.50 8.42 39.20
CA ARG A 444 5.59 7.48 39.45
C ARG A 444 5.51 6.77 40.81
N ALA A 445 4.98 7.45 41.84
CA ALA A 445 4.85 6.90 43.19
C ALA A 445 3.95 5.64 43.26
N SER A 446 3.06 5.46 42.28
CA SER A 446 2.17 4.30 42.21
C SER A 446 2.72 3.14 41.36
N LEU A 447 3.92 3.31 40.81
CA LEU A 447 4.60 2.28 40.02
C LEU A 447 5.57 1.44 40.88
N PRO A 448 5.92 0.22 40.44
CA PRO A 448 7.03 -0.53 41.04
C PRO A 448 8.32 0.32 41.03
N ALA A 449 9.11 0.29 42.11
CA ALA A 449 10.24 1.17 42.29
C ALA A 449 11.23 1.15 41.11
N ARG A 450 11.51 -0.03 40.54
CA ARG A 450 12.37 -0.19 39.36
C ARG A 450 11.82 0.50 38.13
N SER A 451 10.53 0.30 37.84
CA SER A 451 9.86 0.96 36.70
C SER A 451 9.77 2.48 36.91
N ALA A 452 9.49 2.96 38.14
CA ALA A 452 9.44 4.37 38.46
C ALA A 452 10.80 5.06 38.24
N GLN A 453 11.94 4.40 38.67
CA GLN A 453 13.27 4.90 38.45
C GLN A 453 13.66 4.93 36.97
N SER A 454 13.36 3.84 36.24
CA SER A 454 13.64 3.77 34.80
C SER A 454 12.84 4.83 34.02
N LEU A 455 11.58 5.05 34.39
CA LEU A 455 10.74 6.07 33.78
C LEU A 455 11.26 7.50 34.07
N ALA A 456 11.74 7.74 35.29
CA ALA A 456 12.37 9.01 35.66
C ALA A 456 13.61 9.30 34.79
N ARG A 457 14.56 8.33 34.71
CA ARG A 457 15.75 8.47 33.87
C ARG A 457 15.42 8.71 32.39
N PHE A 458 14.42 8.01 31.87
CA PHE A 458 13.96 8.22 30.52
C PHE A 458 13.43 9.64 30.30
N CYS A 459 12.62 10.15 31.23
CA CYS A 459 12.09 11.52 31.14
C CYS A 459 13.22 12.55 31.20
N ASP A 460 14.17 12.38 32.14
CA ASP A 460 15.30 13.28 32.30
C ASP A 460 16.19 13.32 31.05
N LEU A 461 16.43 12.16 30.42
CA LEU A 461 17.16 12.05 29.17
C LEU A 461 16.45 12.83 28.03
N VAL A 462 15.15 12.62 27.83
CA VAL A 462 14.39 13.29 26.76
C VAL A 462 14.39 14.80 26.95
N ILE A 463 14.20 15.29 28.19
CA ILE A 463 14.24 16.71 28.52
C ILE A 463 15.65 17.28 28.25
N ALA A 464 16.70 16.61 28.74
CA ALA A 464 18.07 17.05 28.54
C ALA A 464 18.45 17.11 27.05
N THR A 465 17.99 16.14 26.24
CA THR A 465 18.20 16.15 24.79
C THR A 465 17.50 17.34 24.12
N GLY A 466 16.25 17.60 24.48
CA GLY A 466 15.51 18.76 23.95
C GLY A 466 16.20 20.08 24.29
N ASP A 467 16.59 20.26 25.54
CA ASP A 467 17.29 21.46 26.02
C ASP A 467 18.68 21.64 25.36
N ARG A 468 19.48 20.56 25.28
CA ARG A 468 20.79 20.60 24.58
C ARG A 468 20.64 20.91 23.11
N GLY A 469 19.69 20.27 22.44
CA GLY A 469 19.44 20.47 21.02
C GLY A 469 18.92 21.88 20.64
N GLN A 470 18.45 22.65 21.62
CA GLN A 470 18.04 24.06 21.39
C GLN A 470 19.13 25.07 21.75
N ARG A 471 20.03 24.74 22.71
CA ARG A 471 20.99 25.71 23.28
C ARG A 471 22.42 25.48 22.81
N ALA A 472 22.74 24.28 22.29
CA ALA A 472 24.05 23.87 21.83
C ALA A 472 24.00 23.38 20.39
N ASP A 473 25.01 22.62 19.97
CA ASP A 473 24.98 21.92 18.67
C ASP A 473 23.90 20.84 18.67
N PRO A 474 22.86 20.95 17.83
CA PRO A 474 21.80 19.96 17.80
C PRO A 474 22.29 18.57 17.32
N ILE A 475 23.37 18.50 16.55
CA ILE A 475 23.93 17.22 16.07
C ILE A 475 24.70 16.52 17.19
N GLU A 476 25.42 17.27 18.02
CA GLU A 476 26.07 16.73 19.23
C GLU A 476 24.99 16.17 20.18
N ALA A 477 23.91 16.91 20.41
CA ALA A 477 22.79 16.44 21.24
C ALA A 477 22.13 15.15 20.71
N VAL A 478 22.05 14.98 19.38
CA VAL A 478 21.54 13.74 18.76
C VAL A 478 22.51 12.57 18.96
N ARG A 479 23.81 12.80 18.80
CA ARG A 479 24.83 11.76 19.02
C ARG A 479 24.85 11.31 20.46
N ASP A 480 24.90 12.27 21.39
CA ASP A 480 24.86 12.00 22.83
C ASP A 480 23.61 11.17 23.21
N LEU A 481 22.45 11.52 22.68
CA LEU A 481 21.23 10.74 22.90
C LEU A 481 21.40 9.28 22.46
N PHE A 482 21.92 9.05 21.24
CA PHE A 482 22.07 7.68 20.70
C PHE A 482 23.08 6.85 21.47
N ASP A 483 24.13 7.49 22.00
CA ASP A 483 25.13 6.88 22.87
C ASP A 483 24.55 6.60 24.25
N GLU A 484 23.85 7.57 24.89
CA GLU A 484 23.26 7.43 26.22
C GLU A 484 22.18 6.33 26.30
N ILE A 485 21.43 6.09 25.20
CA ILE A 485 20.47 4.98 25.12
C ILE A 485 21.09 3.65 24.71
N GLU A 486 22.40 3.62 24.44
CA GLU A 486 23.17 2.43 24.02
C GLU A 486 22.50 1.72 22.82
N TYR A 487 21.97 2.52 21.83
CA TYR A 487 21.13 2.00 20.78
C TYR A 487 21.82 0.98 19.88
N GLU A 488 23.12 1.15 19.61
CA GLU A 488 23.89 0.19 18.82
C GLU A 488 24.04 -1.17 19.56
N SER A 489 24.26 -1.14 20.87
CA SER A 489 24.33 -2.35 21.69
C SER A 489 22.99 -3.12 21.67
N TRP A 490 21.91 -2.37 21.82
CA TRP A 490 20.56 -2.95 21.71
C TRP A 490 20.27 -3.55 20.34
N LEU A 491 20.67 -2.91 19.24
CA LEU A 491 20.54 -3.48 17.89
C LEU A 491 21.32 -4.78 17.73
N ARG A 492 22.51 -4.90 18.37
CA ARG A 492 23.32 -6.13 18.38
C ARG A 492 22.60 -7.28 19.09
N GLU A 493 21.94 -7.00 20.20
CA GLU A 493 21.15 -8.00 20.92
C GLU A 493 19.90 -8.46 20.14
N GLN A 494 19.30 -7.56 19.35
CA GLN A 494 18.06 -7.84 18.60
C GLN A 494 18.29 -8.43 17.20
N THR A 495 19.54 -8.57 16.76
CA THR A 495 19.84 -8.96 15.38
C THR A 495 20.81 -10.14 15.32
N GLU A 496 20.28 -11.33 15.02
CA GLU A 496 21.09 -12.57 14.98
C GLU A 496 22.05 -12.64 13.78
N LYS A 497 21.68 -12.03 12.63
CA LYS A 497 22.45 -12.12 11.38
C LYS A 497 23.44 -10.96 11.25
N PRO A 498 24.77 -11.22 11.19
CA PRO A 498 25.78 -10.14 11.13
C PRO A 498 25.59 -9.15 9.97
N VAL A 499 25.24 -9.65 8.78
CA VAL A 499 25.00 -8.81 7.58
C VAL A 499 23.79 -7.87 7.77
N GLN A 500 22.77 -8.33 8.47
CA GLN A 500 21.60 -7.53 8.76
C GLN A 500 21.91 -6.47 9.83
N LEU A 501 22.70 -6.84 10.83
CA LEU A 501 23.16 -5.90 11.86
C LEU A 501 23.97 -4.76 11.25
N GLU A 502 24.99 -5.08 10.42
CA GLU A 502 25.82 -4.05 9.78
C GLU A 502 24.98 -3.07 8.95
N ARG A 503 24.01 -3.58 8.20
CA ARG A 503 23.09 -2.75 7.45
C ARG A 503 22.26 -1.81 8.35
N ARG A 504 21.79 -2.29 9.51
CA ARG A 504 21.01 -1.47 10.46
C ARG A 504 21.89 -0.40 11.10
N LEU A 505 23.13 -0.73 11.47
CA LEU A 505 24.09 0.24 11.97
C LEU A 505 24.47 1.31 10.93
N GLU A 506 24.62 0.89 9.66
CA GLU A 506 24.84 1.83 8.54
C GLU A 506 23.66 2.79 8.38
N ASN A 507 22.41 2.31 8.50
CA ASN A 507 21.22 3.17 8.48
C ASN A 507 21.24 4.23 9.59
N VAL A 508 21.66 3.86 10.81
CA VAL A 508 21.76 4.82 11.94
C VAL A 508 22.80 5.90 11.62
N ARG A 509 23.98 5.50 11.11
CA ARG A 509 25.05 6.45 10.70
C ARG A 509 24.57 7.38 9.58
N GLU A 510 23.82 6.86 8.61
CA GLU A 510 23.25 7.62 7.51
C GLU A 510 22.25 8.67 8.01
N LEU A 511 21.40 8.33 9.00
CA LEU A 511 20.48 9.30 9.63
C LEU A 511 21.24 10.47 10.26
N VAL A 512 22.29 10.19 11.06
CA VAL A 512 23.10 11.24 11.68
C VAL A 512 23.79 12.12 10.62
N ALA A 513 24.39 11.49 9.60
CA ALA A 513 25.03 12.22 8.51
C ALA A 513 24.04 13.10 7.72
N TRP A 514 22.79 12.67 7.58
CA TRP A 514 21.76 13.48 6.94
C TRP A 514 21.34 14.67 7.79
N LEU A 515 21.09 14.46 9.09
CA LEU A 515 20.80 15.56 10.02
C LEU A 515 21.95 16.58 10.07
N GLN A 516 23.19 16.12 10.02
CA GLN A 516 24.37 17.00 9.97
C GLN A 516 24.37 17.86 8.71
N ARG A 517 24.14 17.28 7.53
CA ARG A 517 24.04 18.05 6.25
C ARG A 517 22.93 19.10 6.31
N LEU A 518 21.77 18.76 6.86
CA LEU A 518 20.67 19.72 7.02
C LEU A 518 21.03 20.89 7.95
N HIS A 519 21.80 20.61 9.00
CA HIS A 519 22.31 21.63 9.92
C HIS A 519 23.35 22.56 9.25
N GLU A 520 24.26 21.98 8.47
CA GLU A 520 25.27 22.72 7.71
C GLU A 520 24.66 23.67 6.66
N GLU A 521 23.53 23.28 6.05
CA GLU A 521 22.77 24.12 5.10
C GLU A 521 22.12 25.34 5.78
N THR A 522 21.84 25.27 7.10
CA THR A 522 21.17 26.33 7.87
C THR A 522 21.78 26.48 9.25
N PRO A 523 22.98 27.08 9.33
CA PRO A 523 23.64 27.28 10.61
C PRO A 523 22.81 28.13 11.59
N GLY A 524 22.81 27.75 12.85
CA GLY A 524 22.11 28.47 13.92
C GLY A 524 20.69 28.03 14.18
N GLN A 525 20.17 27.03 13.46
CA GLN A 525 18.88 26.39 13.74
C GLN A 525 19.03 25.30 14.82
N GLY A 526 18.10 25.28 15.77
CA GLY A 526 18.04 24.23 16.80
C GLY A 526 17.37 22.95 16.34
N LEU A 527 17.32 21.95 17.22
CA LEU A 527 16.74 20.63 16.93
C LEU A 527 15.27 20.71 16.47
N THR A 528 14.47 21.63 16.99
CA THR A 528 13.08 21.84 16.58
C THR A 528 12.97 22.21 15.11
N ASP A 529 13.80 23.13 14.65
CA ASP A 529 13.79 23.57 13.25
C ASP A 529 14.26 22.46 12.31
N LEU A 530 15.30 21.74 12.71
CA LEU A 530 15.80 20.58 11.94
C LEU A 530 14.73 19.50 11.81
N MET A 531 14.02 19.19 12.88
CA MET A 531 12.94 18.19 12.85
C MET A 531 11.73 18.67 12.01
N GLY A 532 11.40 19.96 12.04
CA GLY A 532 10.40 20.56 11.17
C GLY A 532 10.75 20.41 9.68
N ARG A 533 11.99 20.74 9.31
CA ARG A 533 12.50 20.57 7.94
C ARG A 533 12.54 19.11 7.52
N LEU A 534 13.01 18.22 8.38
CA LEU A 534 13.04 16.80 8.09
C LEU A 534 11.66 16.23 7.85
N SER A 535 10.65 16.67 8.62
CA SER A 535 9.26 16.28 8.43
C SER A 535 8.70 16.78 7.09
N LEU A 536 9.08 17.98 6.66
CA LEU A 536 8.71 18.51 5.34
C LEU A 536 9.39 17.73 4.22
N LEU A 537 10.69 17.43 4.33
CA LEU A 537 11.44 16.66 3.33
C LEU A 537 10.90 15.23 3.21
N THR A 538 10.63 14.56 4.35
CA THR A 538 10.03 13.22 4.35
C THR A 538 8.63 13.20 3.73
N SER A 539 7.86 14.25 3.84
CA SER A 539 6.56 14.37 3.17
C SER A 539 6.72 14.62 1.67
N LEU A 540 7.71 15.40 1.26
CA LEU A 540 8.02 15.73 -0.14
C LEU A 540 8.67 14.56 -0.88
N ASP A 541 9.55 13.79 -0.23
CA ASP A 541 10.18 12.59 -0.81
C ASP A 541 9.21 11.43 -1.00
N LYS A 542 8.17 11.33 -0.16
CA LYS A 542 7.07 10.37 -0.40
C LYS A 542 6.28 10.69 -1.68
N ASP A 543 6.32 11.92 -2.14
CA ASP A 543 5.49 12.42 -3.24
C ASP A 543 6.24 12.61 -4.56
N LYS A 544 7.56 12.66 -4.56
CA LYS A 544 8.36 12.81 -5.79
C LYS A 544 8.88 11.45 -6.23
N GLU A 545 8.14 10.81 -7.13
CA GLU A 545 8.74 9.76 -7.94
C GLU A 545 9.77 10.43 -8.87
N PRO A 546 11.05 10.02 -8.84
CA PRO A 546 12.04 10.60 -9.72
C PRO A 546 11.67 10.32 -11.18
N GLU A 547 11.46 11.38 -11.95
CA GLU A 547 11.22 11.27 -13.39
C GLU A 547 12.47 10.80 -14.11
N GLY A 548 12.29 10.08 -15.21
CA GLY A 548 13.41 9.71 -16.07
C GLY A 548 14.29 8.58 -15.54
N GLN A 549 13.76 7.66 -14.75
CA GLN A 549 14.45 6.47 -14.26
C GLN A 549 13.65 5.21 -14.55
N VAL A 550 14.34 4.08 -14.80
CA VAL A 550 13.71 2.76 -14.93
C VAL A 550 13.03 2.39 -13.63
N ARG A 551 11.79 1.91 -13.68
CA ARG A 551 11.02 1.52 -12.48
C ARG A 551 11.22 0.05 -12.18
N LEU A 552 11.68 -0.25 -10.96
CA LEU A 552 11.73 -1.60 -10.40
C LEU A 552 10.67 -1.70 -9.32
N MET A 553 9.74 -2.66 -9.44
CA MET A 553 8.69 -2.84 -8.44
C MET A 553 8.09 -4.23 -8.47
N THR A 554 7.43 -4.60 -7.38
CA THR A 554 6.61 -5.82 -7.36
C THR A 554 5.37 -5.67 -8.22
N LEU A 555 4.81 -6.80 -8.68
CA LEU A 555 3.53 -6.83 -9.38
C LEU A 555 2.42 -6.12 -8.60
N HIS A 556 2.34 -6.34 -7.29
CA HIS A 556 1.38 -5.62 -6.42
C HIS A 556 1.60 -4.11 -6.41
N GLY A 557 2.86 -3.68 -6.40
CA GLY A 557 3.22 -2.25 -6.44
C GLY A 557 2.93 -1.57 -7.76
N SER A 558 2.75 -2.35 -8.84
CA SER A 558 2.46 -1.82 -10.18
C SER A 558 0.98 -1.51 -10.41
N LYS A 559 0.10 -1.94 -9.51
CA LYS A 559 -1.35 -1.68 -9.61
C LYS A 559 -1.61 -0.17 -9.67
N GLY A 560 -2.45 0.24 -10.62
CA GLY A 560 -2.76 1.66 -10.87
C GLY A 560 -1.74 2.39 -11.75
N LEU A 561 -0.55 1.81 -12.02
CA LEU A 561 0.47 2.40 -12.88
C LEU A 561 0.37 1.85 -14.32
N GLU A 562 1.15 2.46 -15.24
CA GLU A 562 1.24 2.04 -16.65
C GLU A 562 2.56 2.50 -17.23
N PHE A 563 3.12 1.72 -18.16
CA PHE A 563 4.43 1.97 -18.74
C PHE A 563 4.45 1.61 -20.23
N PRO A 564 5.13 2.38 -21.07
CA PRO A 564 5.33 2.05 -22.49
C PRO A 564 5.90 0.65 -22.70
N HIS A 565 6.91 0.27 -21.91
CA HIS A 565 7.63 -1.01 -22.02
C HIS A 565 7.73 -1.71 -20.67
N VAL A 566 7.22 -2.93 -20.58
CA VAL A 566 7.22 -3.73 -19.35
C VAL A 566 8.05 -5.00 -19.54
N PHE A 567 8.92 -5.26 -18.58
CA PHE A 567 9.63 -6.53 -18.38
C PHE A 567 9.04 -7.20 -17.13
N LEU A 568 8.51 -8.40 -17.28
CA LEU A 568 8.01 -9.21 -16.19
C LEU A 568 9.00 -10.34 -15.95
N ALA A 569 9.75 -10.23 -14.86
CA ALA A 569 10.85 -11.13 -14.52
C ALA A 569 10.39 -12.24 -13.56
N GLY A 570 10.88 -13.46 -13.78
CA GLY A 570 10.59 -14.61 -12.93
C GLY A 570 9.22 -15.21 -13.17
N VAL A 571 8.83 -15.36 -14.44
CA VAL A 571 7.58 -16.03 -14.84
C VAL A 571 7.80 -17.55 -14.81
N GLU A 572 7.86 -18.10 -13.60
CA GLU A 572 8.19 -19.52 -13.36
C GLU A 572 7.39 -20.08 -12.19
N GLU A 573 7.21 -21.42 -12.19
CA GLU A 573 6.53 -22.14 -11.12
C GLU A 573 7.17 -21.87 -9.75
N ASP A 574 6.40 -21.94 -8.68
CA ASP A 574 6.76 -21.62 -7.30
C ASP A 574 7.10 -20.13 -7.04
N LEU A 575 7.19 -19.32 -8.08
CA LEU A 575 7.45 -17.87 -7.99
C LEU A 575 6.26 -17.05 -8.50
N LEU A 576 5.75 -17.34 -9.68
CA LEU A 576 4.53 -16.79 -10.25
C LEU A 576 3.85 -17.88 -11.11
N PRO A 577 2.88 -18.63 -10.56
CA PRO A 577 2.25 -18.51 -9.25
C PRO A 577 3.18 -18.82 -8.07
N HIS A 578 2.99 -18.13 -6.94
CA HIS A 578 3.80 -18.32 -5.75
C HIS A 578 3.40 -19.60 -5.02
N ARG A 579 4.41 -20.38 -4.56
CA ARG A 579 4.21 -21.70 -3.93
C ARG A 579 3.21 -21.65 -2.77
N ASN A 580 3.35 -20.70 -1.84
CA ASN A 580 2.45 -20.60 -0.69
C ASN A 580 1.00 -20.35 -1.13
N SER A 581 0.81 -19.52 -2.16
CA SER A 581 -0.52 -19.25 -2.73
C SER A 581 -1.15 -20.51 -3.34
N LEU A 582 -0.34 -21.37 -3.98
CA LEU A 582 -0.81 -22.65 -4.50
C LEU A 582 -1.19 -23.60 -3.35
N GLU A 583 -0.39 -23.67 -2.29
CA GLU A 583 -0.68 -24.49 -1.10
C GLU A 583 -1.96 -24.02 -0.38
N GLU A 584 -2.29 -22.74 -0.45
CA GLU A 584 -3.51 -22.14 0.09
C GLU A 584 -4.71 -22.20 -0.89
N GLY A 585 -4.54 -22.73 -2.10
CA GLY A 585 -5.58 -22.78 -3.12
C GLY A 585 -5.89 -21.45 -3.80
N ALA A 586 -4.97 -20.47 -3.70
CA ALA A 586 -5.16 -19.09 -4.20
C ALA A 586 -4.59 -18.88 -5.63
N GLU A 587 -4.59 -19.90 -6.49
CA GLU A 587 -4.11 -19.80 -7.87
C GLU A 587 -4.82 -18.72 -8.67
N GLN A 588 -6.12 -18.54 -8.45
CA GLN A 588 -6.91 -17.50 -9.12
C GLN A 588 -6.41 -16.08 -8.82
N GLU A 589 -5.95 -15.82 -7.59
CA GLU A 589 -5.37 -14.52 -7.21
C GLU A 589 -4.00 -14.32 -7.89
N GLU A 590 -3.16 -15.35 -7.97
CA GLU A 590 -1.88 -15.29 -8.70
C GLU A 590 -2.10 -15.04 -10.20
N ARG A 591 -3.16 -15.64 -10.79
CA ARG A 591 -3.54 -15.37 -12.19
C ARG A 591 -3.98 -13.92 -12.39
N ARG A 592 -4.78 -13.35 -11.46
CA ARG A 592 -5.09 -11.92 -11.47
C ARG A 592 -3.83 -11.05 -11.32
N LEU A 593 -2.86 -11.50 -10.54
CA LEU A 593 -1.60 -10.79 -10.38
C LEU A 593 -0.78 -10.77 -11.67
N MET A 594 -0.72 -11.89 -12.40
CA MET A 594 -0.14 -11.96 -13.74
C MET A 594 -0.89 -11.06 -14.72
N TYR A 595 -2.23 -11.09 -14.72
CA TYR A 595 -3.09 -10.20 -15.51
C TYR A 595 -2.81 -8.73 -15.22
N VAL A 596 -2.67 -8.35 -13.94
CA VAL A 596 -2.26 -6.99 -13.56
C VAL A 596 -0.92 -6.64 -14.17
N GLY A 597 0.08 -7.52 -14.10
CA GLY A 597 1.41 -7.31 -14.70
C GLY A 597 1.35 -7.08 -16.20
N ILE A 598 0.65 -7.94 -16.93
CA ILE A 598 0.47 -7.83 -18.40
C ILE A 598 -0.19 -6.49 -18.76
N THR A 599 -1.27 -6.13 -18.07
CA THR A 599 -2.04 -4.91 -18.35
C THR A 599 -1.36 -3.60 -17.92
N ARG A 600 -0.11 -3.68 -17.38
CA ARG A 600 0.73 -2.48 -17.15
C ARG A 600 1.40 -2.01 -18.43
N ALA A 601 1.57 -2.89 -19.43
CA ALA A 601 2.23 -2.57 -20.68
C ALA A 601 1.31 -1.78 -21.62
N GLN A 602 1.86 -0.70 -22.21
CA GLN A 602 1.18 0.06 -23.27
C GLN A 602 1.53 -0.51 -24.66
N TYR A 603 2.81 -0.67 -24.97
CA TYR A 603 3.28 -1.01 -26.31
C TYR A 603 4.02 -2.35 -26.38
N SER A 604 4.87 -2.68 -25.41
CA SER A 604 5.63 -3.93 -25.46
C SER A 604 5.72 -4.61 -24.10
N LEU A 605 5.63 -5.93 -24.14
CA LEU A 605 5.76 -6.80 -22.99
C LEU A 605 6.84 -7.86 -23.26
N THR A 606 7.76 -8.01 -22.32
CA THR A 606 8.75 -9.09 -22.31
C THR A 606 8.56 -9.89 -21.04
N LEU A 607 8.33 -11.20 -21.17
CA LEU A 607 8.24 -12.18 -20.10
C LEU A 607 9.57 -12.93 -20.03
N SER A 608 10.15 -13.08 -18.84
CA SER A 608 11.39 -13.82 -18.69
C SER A 608 11.32 -14.79 -17.52
N PHE A 609 12.06 -15.89 -17.63
CA PHE A 609 12.20 -16.87 -16.57
C PHE A 609 13.61 -17.47 -16.58
N ALA A 610 14.07 -17.95 -15.41
CA ALA A 610 15.34 -18.64 -15.26
C ALA A 610 15.15 -20.16 -15.21
N ARG A 611 16.01 -20.92 -15.87
CA ARG A 611 16.03 -22.40 -15.79
C ARG A 611 16.58 -22.91 -14.45
N GLN A 612 17.35 -22.08 -13.75
CA GLN A 612 17.88 -22.36 -12.42
C GLN A 612 17.91 -21.09 -11.59
N ARG A 613 17.62 -21.21 -10.29
CA ARG A 613 17.75 -20.11 -9.31
C ARG A 613 18.50 -20.56 -8.08
N ARG A 614 19.22 -19.65 -7.48
CA ARG A 614 19.87 -19.90 -6.18
C ARG A 614 18.87 -19.68 -5.04
N ARG A 615 18.43 -20.79 -4.41
CA ARG A 615 17.55 -20.75 -3.22
C ARG A 615 18.31 -21.33 -2.02
N PHE A 616 18.41 -20.60 -0.92
CA PHE A 616 19.10 -21.00 0.31
C PHE A 616 20.57 -21.46 0.12
N GLY A 617 21.24 -20.97 -0.93
CA GLY A 617 22.62 -21.34 -1.25
C GLY A 617 22.76 -22.43 -2.29
N GLU A 618 21.72 -23.17 -2.61
CA GLU A 618 21.69 -24.26 -3.59
C GLU A 618 21.09 -23.81 -4.93
N HIS A 619 21.54 -24.42 -6.04
CA HIS A 619 20.95 -24.23 -7.35
C HIS A 619 19.74 -25.16 -7.50
N VAL A 620 18.57 -24.57 -7.64
CA VAL A 620 17.30 -25.28 -7.85
C VAL A 620 16.85 -25.09 -9.29
N ARG A 621 16.51 -26.18 -9.97
CA ARG A 621 15.92 -26.14 -11.31
C ARG A 621 14.52 -25.54 -11.22
N CYS A 622 14.19 -24.62 -12.14
CA CYS A 622 12.88 -23.98 -12.25
C CYS A 622 12.20 -24.41 -13.55
N GLU A 623 10.88 -24.53 -13.50
CA GLU A 623 10.03 -24.80 -14.65
C GLU A 623 9.35 -23.47 -15.07
N PRO A 624 9.05 -23.28 -16.37
CA PRO A 624 8.27 -22.11 -16.81
C PRO A 624 6.91 -22.08 -16.10
N SER A 625 6.40 -20.89 -15.85
CA SER A 625 5.07 -20.73 -15.26
C SER A 625 3.98 -21.35 -16.12
N ARG A 626 3.04 -22.07 -15.50
CA ARG A 626 1.82 -22.58 -16.15
C ARG A 626 1.01 -21.49 -16.84
N PHE A 627 1.12 -20.24 -16.36
CA PHE A 627 0.44 -19.10 -16.97
C PHE A 627 0.93 -18.77 -18.37
N LEU A 628 2.13 -19.22 -18.77
CA LEU A 628 2.60 -19.08 -20.16
C LEU A 628 1.81 -19.95 -21.13
N ASP A 629 1.36 -21.13 -20.68
CA ASP A 629 0.56 -22.06 -21.48
C ASP A 629 -0.89 -21.55 -21.66
N GLU A 630 -1.33 -20.63 -20.80
CA GLU A 630 -2.65 -20.01 -20.89
C GLU A 630 -2.69 -18.83 -21.87
N LEU A 631 -1.53 -18.39 -22.39
CA LEU A 631 -1.43 -17.32 -23.38
C LEU A 631 -1.51 -17.90 -24.80
N PRO A 632 -2.21 -17.21 -25.75
CA PRO A 632 -2.27 -17.65 -27.13
C PRO A 632 -0.88 -17.73 -27.76
N ALA A 633 -0.52 -18.90 -28.27
CA ALA A 633 0.82 -19.17 -28.81
C ALA A 633 1.20 -18.24 -29.98
N GLU A 634 0.21 -17.82 -30.77
CA GLU A 634 0.39 -16.91 -31.90
C GLU A 634 0.78 -15.50 -31.50
N LEU A 635 0.57 -15.11 -30.23
CA LEU A 635 0.97 -13.80 -29.69
C LEU A 635 2.38 -13.81 -29.10
N LEU A 636 2.96 -15.03 -28.91
CA LEU A 636 4.24 -15.20 -28.22
C LEU A 636 5.39 -15.37 -29.23
N GLU A 637 6.48 -14.66 -28.94
CA GLU A 637 7.77 -14.83 -29.63
C GLU A 637 8.79 -15.37 -28.64
N TRP A 638 9.10 -16.67 -28.74
CA TRP A 638 10.09 -17.32 -27.91
C TRP A 638 11.50 -17.05 -28.44
N LYS A 639 12.41 -16.57 -27.57
CA LYS A 639 13.80 -16.29 -27.90
C LYS A 639 14.73 -17.38 -27.35
N GLY A 640 15.60 -17.93 -28.19
CA GLY A 640 16.69 -18.80 -27.75
C GLY A 640 16.35 -20.28 -27.59
N GLU A 641 15.22 -20.78 -28.10
CA GLU A 641 14.92 -22.24 -28.10
C GLU A 641 15.40 -23.02 -29.33
N ASP A 642 15.58 -22.36 -30.46
CA ASP A 642 16.19 -22.88 -31.66
C ASP A 642 16.39 -21.74 -32.65
N GLU A 643 17.63 -21.35 -32.95
CA GLU A 643 17.92 -20.29 -33.93
C GLU A 643 17.29 -20.60 -35.29
N GLU A 644 17.20 -21.89 -35.70
CA GLU A 644 16.56 -22.30 -36.96
C GLU A 644 15.03 -22.13 -36.94
N LYS A 645 14.34 -22.42 -35.84
CA LYS A 645 12.88 -22.22 -35.69
C LYS A 645 12.52 -20.76 -35.55
N ASP A 646 13.36 -19.98 -34.88
CA ASP A 646 13.19 -18.51 -34.75
C ASP A 646 13.34 -17.83 -36.10
N HIS A 647 14.31 -18.25 -36.92
CA HIS A 647 14.47 -17.74 -38.26
C HIS A 647 13.33 -18.18 -39.22
N ALA A 648 12.81 -19.43 -39.09
CA ALA A 648 11.67 -19.88 -39.87
C ALA A 648 10.39 -19.11 -39.51
N ARG A 649 10.08 -18.92 -38.22
CA ARG A 649 8.92 -18.17 -37.76
C ARG A 649 9.01 -16.66 -38.10
N THR A 650 10.23 -16.09 -38.06
CA THR A 650 10.43 -14.68 -38.44
C THR A 650 10.21 -14.51 -39.96
N ARG A 651 10.62 -15.47 -40.81
CA ARG A 651 10.35 -15.47 -42.24
C ARG A 651 8.86 -15.62 -42.55
N GLU A 652 8.16 -16.49 -41.85
CA GLU A 652 6.74 -16.74 -42.02
C GLU A 652 5.91 -15.50 -41.62
N ARG A 653 6.25 -14.85 -40.52
CA ARG A 653 5.64 -13.56 -40.10
C ARG A 653 5.92 -12.43 -41.07
N ALA A 654 7.14 -12.32 -41.57
CA ALA A 654 7.48 -11.34 -42.60
C ALA A 654 6.68 -11.59 -43.89
N ALA A 655 6.43 -12.85 -44.27
CA ALA A 655 5.61 -13.20 -45.42
C ALA A 655 4.13 -12.81 -45.20
N VAL A 656 3.57 -13.14 -44.04
CA VAL A 656 2.18 -12.75 -43.68
C VAL A 656 2.03 -11.21 -43.61
N HIS A 657 3.03 -10.51 -43.11
CA HIS A 657 3.00 -9.03 -43.08
C HIS A 657 3.11 -8.42 -44.48
N LEU A 658 3.92 -9.00 -45.33
CA LEU A 658 4.05 -8.62 -46.75
C LEU A 658 2.74 -8.89 -47.54
N GLU A 659 2.07 -10.02 -47.26
CA GLU A 659 0.76 -10.32 -47.85
C GLU A 659 -0.33 -9.34 -47.40
N ARG A 660 -0.36 -9.00 -46.10
CA ARG A 660 -1.26 -7.95 -45.58
C ARG A 660 -0.97 -6.57 -46.20
N LEU A 661 0.29 -6.22 -46.37
CA LEU A 661 0.66 -4.96 -47.05
C LEU A 661 0.26 -4.97 -48.52
N LYS A 662 0.45 -6.10 -49.24
CA LYS A 662 -0.03 -6.26 -50.61
C LYS A 662 -1.54 -6.11 -50.74
N THR A 663 -2.29 -6.70 -49.80
CA THR A 663 -3.77 -6.58 -49.75
C THR A 663 -4.22 -5.15 -49.43
N LEU A 664 -3.45 -4.39 -48.64
CA LEU A 664 -3.72 -2.99 -48.30
C LEU A 664 -3.39 -2.00 -49.43
N PHE A 665 -2.41 -2.36 -50.29
CA PHE A 665 -1.99 -1.51 -51.40
C PHE A 665 -2.54 -1.94 -52.78
N GLY A 666 -3.41 -3.00 -52.82
CA GLY A 666 -4.15 -3.34 -54.04
C GLY A 666 -3.32 -4.02 -55.13
N GLU A 667 -2.23 -4.73 -54.76
CA GLU A 667 -1.50 -5.62 -55.68
C GLU A 667 -1.78 -7.12 -55.40
#